data_86826277c739a8b54e705e5b7acfeeab
#
_entry.id   86826277c739a8b54e705e5b7acfeeab
#
_cell.length_a   1.000
_cell.length_b   1.000
_cell.length_c   1.000
_cell.angle_alpha   90.00
_cell.angle_beta   90.00
_cell.angle_gamma   90.00
#
_symmetry.space_group_name_H-M   'P 1'
#
loop_
_entity.id
_entity.type
_entity.pdbx_description
1 polymer ?
#
loop_
_entity_poly.entity_id
_entity_poly.type
_entity_poly.pdbx_seq_one_letter_code
_entity_poly.pdbx_strand_id
1 'polypeptide(L)'
;MGKIIGIDLGTTNSCVAVLEGKDPVVIPNSEGRNTTPSIVAFVDGGERKVGDPAKRQAITNPTRTVFSIKRFMGESYDAVQKEIARVPYNVVKGDNNTPRVDIDGRQYTPQEISAMILQKMKKTAEDYLGQTVTDAVITVPAYFNDSQRQATKEAGEIAGLNVRRIVNEPPAAALAYGLDKSQSDRKIAVFDLGGGTFDISILELGDGVFEVKSTNGDTHLGGDDFDHKIIDWLADEFKNDEGVDLRQDPMALQRLKEAAEKAKIELSSSTSTEINLPYIMPVNGVPKHLVKTLTRAKFEQLCDSLIQATVVPCQQALKDAGLTPSDIDDVILVGGSTRIPAVQEIVQKFFGKAPSKGVNPDEVVAVGAAIQGGVLSGDVKDVLLLDVVPLSVGIETLGGVMTKLIEANTTIPTRKSETFSTAADNQPSVEINVLQGERPMARDDKSLGRFHLDGIAPAPRGIPQIEVTFEIDANGILNVSAKDKATGKEQSIRIEASSGLSDEEIKRMKDEAAANAAADAKEKERIDKVNKADAVIFQTEKQLKDLGDKFPADKRAAVETALNELKEAHKAQNIDAIDPAIDKLNAALQTAAQDIYNAQQQAGGAQQGAGFDPNAGAQQGGNAGNNGDTVQDADFEEVK
;
A
#
# COMPACT_ATOMS: atom_id res chain seq x y z
N MET A 1 16.49 4.63 -20.24
CA MET A 1 16.33 4.31 -18.81
C MET A 1 15.03 3.54 -18.67
N GLY A 2 14.96 2.55 -17.77
CA GLY A 2 13.70 1.85 -17.46
C GLY A 2 12.67 2.81 -16.85
N LYS A 3 11.39 2.48 -16.95
CA LYS A 3 10.32 3.27 -16.30
C LYS A 3 10.47 3.21 -14.78
N ILE A 4 10.30 4.35 -14.12
CA ILE A 4 10.21 4.44 -12.65
C ILE A 4 8.72 4.43 -12.29
N ILE A 5 8.30 3.48 -11.47
CA ILE A 5 6.91 3.41 -10.99
C ILE A 5 6.76 4.16 -9.68
N GLY A 6 5.57 4.73 -9.46
CA GLY A 6 5.18 5.31 -8.17
C GLY A 6 4.30 4.33 -7.42
N ILE A 7 4.63 4.04 -6.17
CA ILE A 7 3.87 3.13 -5.31
C ILE A 7 3.44 3.87 -4.05
N ASP A 8 2.14 3.87 -3.81
CA ASP A 8 1.56 4.15 -2.51
C ASP A 8 1.45 2.83 -1.74
N LEU A 9 2.29 2.65 -0.72
CA LEU A 9 2.26 1.49 0.18
C LEU A 9 1.37 1.81 1.39
N GLY A 10 0.07 1.71 1.20
CA GLY A 10 -0.89 2.04 2.25
C GLY A 10 -1.07 0.94 3.30
N THR A 11 -1.57 1.31 4.50
CA THR A 11 -1.85 0.36 5.58
C THR A 11 -2.92 -0.66 5.18
N THR A 12 -3.98 -0.21 4.53
CA THR A 12 -5.13 -1.05 4.14
C THR A 12 -5.11 -1.41 2.66
N ASN A 13 -4.80 -0.46 1.80
CA ASN A 13 -4.72 -0.64 0.35
C ASN A 13 -3.46 0.01 -0.19
N SER A 14 -2.87 -0.60 -1.22
CA SER A 14 -1.74 -0.06 -1.97
C SER A 14 -2.15 0.26 -3.40
N CYS A 15 -1.50 1.23 -4.01
CA CYS A 15 -1.77 1.68 -5.37
C CYS A 15 -0.46 1.85 -6.13
N VAL A 16 -0.47 1.57 -7.44
CA VAL A 16 0.69 1.77 -8.31
C VAL A 16 0.33 2.60 -9.53
N ALA A 17 1.20 3.53 -9.87
CA ALA A 17 1.04 4.40 -11.04
C ALA A 17 2.37 4.53 -11.80
N VAL A 18 2.27 4.96 -13.05
CA VAL A 18 3.42 5.23 -13.92
C VAL A 18 3.19 6.50 -14.72
N LEU A 19 4.27 7.17 -15.12
CA LEU A 19 4.19 8.29 -16.04
C LEU A 19 4.26 7.79 -17.48
N GLU A 20 3.20 8.03 -18.27
CA GLU A 20 3.14 7.78 -19.71
C GLU A 20 3.22 9.11 -20.46
N GLY A 21 4.39 9.38 -21.08
CA GLY A 21 4.67 10.72 -21.61
C GLY A 21 4.70 11.74 -20.48
N LYS A 22 3.70 12.63 -20.41
CA LYS A 22 3.54 13.62 -19.34
C LYS A 22 2.38 13.32 -18.39
N ASP A 23 1.58 12.32 -18.71
CA ASP A 23 0.36 12.00 -17.99
C ASP A 23 0.60 10.85 -17.00
N PRO A 24 0.31 11.02 -15.72
CA PRO A 24 0.37 9.95 -14.76
C PRO A 24 -0.85 9.02 -14.91
N VAL A 25 -0.60 7.72 -14.98
CA VAL A 25 -1.62 6.67 -15.15
C VAL A 25 -1.59 5.72 -13.97
N VAL A 26 -2.73 5.54 -13.32
CA VAL A 26 -2.91 4.50 -12.30
C VAL A 26 -3.09 3.15 -12.99
N ILE A 27 -2.31 2.18 -12.55
CA ILE A 27 -2.29 0.83 -13.15
C ILE A 27 -3.28 -0.07 -12.41
N PRO A 28 -4.33 -0.58 -13.09
CA PRO A 28 -5.24 -1.54 -12.48
C PRO A 28 -4.55 -2.89 -12.24
N ASN A 29 -4.90 -3.53 -11.13
CA ASN A 29 -4.42 -4.87 -10.81
C ASN A 29 -5.10 -5.96 -11.66
N SER A 30 -4.68 -7.22 -11.47
CA SER A 30 -5.23 -8.38 -12.19
C SER A 30 -6.73 -8.60 -11.96
N GLU A 31 -7.29 -8.03 -10.90
CA GLU A 31 -8.71 -8.06 -10.55
C GLU A 31 -9.49 -6.86 -11.13
N GLY A 32 -8.84 -5.99 -11.94
CA GLY A 32 -9.42 -4.81 -12.57
C GLY A 32 -9.66 -3.63 -11.61
N ARG A 33 -8.98 -3.59 -10.47
CA ARG A 33 -9.09 -2.52 -9.46
C ARG A 33 -7.84 -1.65 -9.47
N ASN A 34 -8.01 -0.37 -9.25
CA ASN A 34 -6.90 0.60 -9.13
C ASN A 34 -6.14 0.48 -7.80
N THR A 35 -6.75 -0.12 -6.79
CA THR A 35 -6.11 -0.38 -5.50
C THR A 35 -6.07 -1.87 -5.20
N THR A 36 -5.04 -2.30 -4.49
CA THR A 36 -4.83 -3.69 -4.06
C THR A 36 -4.80 -3.73 -2.54
N PRO A 37 -5.60 -4.60 -1.88
CA PRO A 37 -5.54 -4.76 -0.44
C PRO A 37 -4.12 -5.10 0.04
N SER A 38 -3.63 -4.40 1.05
CA SER A 38 -2.31 -4.65 1.67
C SER A 38 -2.38 -5.86 2.61
N ILE A 39 -2.76 -7.01 2.05
CA ILE A 39 -3.02 -8.27 2.77
C ILE A 39 -2.19 -9.39 2.14
N VAL A 40 -1.54 -10.18 3.00
CA VAL A 40 -0.75 -11.36 2.61
C VAL A 40 -1.30 -12.56 3.36
N ALA A 41 -1.58 -13.65 2.66
CA ALA A 41 -2.03 -14.89 3.25
C ALA A 41 -1.11 -16.05 2.89
N PHE A 42 -0.82 -16.89 3.88
CA PHE A 42 -0.01 -18.09 3.74
C PHE A 42 -0.96 -19.31 3.71
N VAL A 43 -0.88 -20.08 2.64
CA VAL A 43 -1.72 -21.26 2.45
C VAL A 43 -0.90 -22.55 2.52
N ASP A 44 -1.57 -23.69 2.57
CA ASP A 44 -0.91 -24.97 2.62
C ASP A 44 -0.06 -25.20 1.35
N GLY A 45 1.07 -25.89 1.52
CA GLY A 45 2.02 -26.10 0.42
C GLY A 45 3.04 -24.98 0.22
N GLY A 46 3.04 -23.94 1.08
CA GLY A 46 4.02 -22.84 1.04
C GLY A 46 3.68 -21.74 0.03
N GLU A 47 2.52 -21.79 -0.61
CA GLU A 47 2.01 -20.74 -1.51
C GLU A 47 1.64 -19.49 -0.71
N ARG A 48 1.85 -18.32 -1.32
CA ARG A 48 1.46 -17.02 -0.77
C ARG A 48 0.44 -16.34 -1.68
N LYS A 49 -0.59 -15.76 -1.07
CA LYS A 49 -1.58 -14.94 -1.77
C LYS A 49 -1.47 -13.49 -1.30
N VAL A 50 -1.58 -12.56 -2.21
CA VAL A 50 -1.47 -11.11 -1.92
C VAL A 50 -2.65 -10.39 -2.54
N GLY A 51 -3.19 -9.40 -1.82
CA GLY A 51 -4.30 -8.58 -2.30
C GLY A 51 -5.67 -9.25 -2.13
N ASP A 52 -6.54 -9.10 -3.12
CA ASP A 52 -7.90 -9.64 -3.09
C ASP A 52 -7.97 -11.16 -2.86
N PRO A 53 -7.11 -11.99 -3.45
CA PRO A 53 -7.07 -13.42 -3.13
C PRO A 53 -6.78 -13.72 -1.65
N ALA A 54 -5.89 -12.94 -1.02
CA ALA A 54 -5.61 -13.05 0.41
C ALA A 54 -6.81 -12.59 1.25
N LYS A 55 -7.44 -11.47 0.89
CA LYS A 55 -8.62 -10.92 1.59
C LYS A 55 -9.78 -11.92 1.58
N ARG A 56 -10.04 -12.60 0.46
CA ARG A 56 -11.15 -13.56 0.35
C ARG A 56 -11.06 -14.76 1.28
N GLN A 57 -9.87 -15.16 1.68
CA GLN A 57 -9.69 -16.32 2.59
C GLN A 57 -9.46 -15.92 4.05
N ALA A 58 -9.42 -14.64 4.38
CA ALA A 58 -9.08 -14.16 5.72
C ALA A 58 -9.99 -14.75 6.81
N ILE A 59 -11.29 -14.93 6.55
CA ILE A 59 -12.24 -15.53 7.50
C ILE A 59 -11.88 -16.98 7.80
N THR A 60 -11.52 -17.78 6.80
CA THR A 60 -11.25 -19.21 6.96
C THR A 60 -9.81 -19.50 7.38
N ASN A 61 -8.92 -18.53 7.25
CA ASN A 61 -7.50 -18.64 7.57
C ASN A 61 -6.98 -17.38 8.30
N PRO A 62 -7.61 -16.94 9.40
CA PRO A 62 -7.32 -15.65 10.04
C PRO A 62 -5.92 -15.59 10.66
N THR A 63 -5.44 -16.67 11.25
CA THR A 63 -4.13 -16.73 11.92
C THR A 63 -2.94 -16.74 10.96
N ARG A 64 -3.17 -17.02 9.68
CA ARG A 64 -2.16 -17.04 8.61
C ARG A 64 -2.41 -15.97 7.54
N THR A 65 -3.30 -15.01 7.82
CA THR A 65 -3.61 -13.87 6.94
C THR A 65 -3.21 -12.58 7.64
N VAL A 66 -2.18 -11.93 7.11
CA VAL A 66 -1.55 -10.73 7.68
C VAL A 66 -2.08 -9.49 6.98
N PHE A 67 -2.55 -8.52 7.76
CA PHE A 67 -3.02 -7.21 7.31
C PHE A 67 -2.53 -6.12 8.27
N SER A 68 -2.64 -4.85 7.88
CA SER A 68 -2.21 -3.68 8.67
C SER A 68 -0.75 -3.75 9.14
N ILE A 69 0.10 -4.46 8.39
CA ILE A 69 1.51 -4.70 8.77
C ILE A 69 2.32 -3.39 8.88
N LYS A 70 1.90 -2.34 8.16
CA LYS A 70 2.53 -1.01 8.20
C LYS A 70 2.55 -0.42 9.62
N ARG A 71 1.61 -0.81 10.50
CA ARG A 71 1.57 -0.40 11.92
C ARG A 71 2.69 -0.98 12.78
N PHE A 72 3.38 -2.00 12.28
CA PHE A 72 4.53 -2.63 12.95
C PHE A 72 5.87 -2.19 12.34
N MET A 73 5.83 -1.47 11.21
CA MET A 73 7.01 -1.09 10.44
C MET A 73 7.90 -0.13 11.23
N GLY A 74 9.17 -0.51 11.46
CA GLY A 74 10.15 0.31 12.17
C GLY A 74 9.84 0.58 13.64
N GLU A 75 8.92 -0.18 14.24
CA GLU A 75 8.51 -0.05 15.64
C GLU A 75 9.14 -1.11 16.53
N SER A 76 9.19 -0.84 17.85
CA SER A 76 9.60 -1.85 18.83
C SER A 76 8.39 -2.69 19.26
N TYR A 77 8.65 -3.98 19.57
CA TYR A 77 7.61 -4.91 20.04
C TYR A 77 6.85 -4.38 21.26
N ASP A 78 7.59 -3.76 22.21
CA ASP A 78 6.99 -3.25 23.45
C ASP A 78 6.09 -2.02 23.19
N ALA A 79 6.35 -1.23 22.14
CA ALA A 79 5.54 -0.06 21.78
C ALA A 79 4.21 -0.42 21.11
N VAL A 80 4.13 -1.58 20.42
CA VAL A 80 2.98 -1.97 19.61
C VAL A 80 2.04 -2.99 20.27
N GLN A 81 2.08 -3.12 21.60
CA GLN A 81 1.26 -4.11 22.33
C GLN A 81 -0.27 -3.93 22.09
N LYS A 82 -0.72 -2.71 21.91
CA LYS A 82 -2.13 -2.42 21.59
C LYS A 82 -2.52 -2.95 20.21
N GLU A 83 -1.63 -2.79 19.24
CA GLU A 83 -1.85 -3.28 17.88
C GLU A 83 -1.82 -4.81 17.82
N ILE A 84 -0.89 -5.43 18.57
CA ILE A 84 -0.80 -6.89 18.69
C ILE A 84 -2.11 -7.49 19.22
N ALA A 85 -2.73 -6.86 20.21
CA ALA A 85 -3.99 -7.32 20.78
C ALA A 85 -5.20 -7.22 19.82
N ARG A 86 -5.06 -6.53 18.69
CA ARG A 86 -6.15 -6.25 17.73
C ARG A 86 -6.13 -7.14 16.49
N VAL A 87 -5.09 -7.95 16.33
CA VAL A 87 -4.92 -8.80 15.13
C VAL A 87 -5.12 -10.27 15.48
N PRO A 88 -5.68 -11.10 14.58
CA PRO A 88 -5.92 -12.51 14.82
C PRO A 88 -4.68 -13.38 14.59
N TYR A 89 -3.66 -12.87 13.91
CA TYR A 89 -2.39 -13.57 13.66
C TYR A 89 -1.40 -13.36 14.81
N ASN A 90 -0.46 -14.30 14.94
CA ASN A 90 0.50 -14.28 16.05
C ASN A 90 1.65 -13.30 15.78
N VAL A 91 1.86 -12.34 16.69
CA VAL A 91 3.01 -11.43 16.66
C VAL A 91 3.87 -11.71 17.88
N VAL A 92 5.14 -12.01 17.65
CA VAL A 92 6.11 -12.39 18.67
C VAL A 92 7.26 -11.38 18.75
N LYS A 93 7.97 -11.38 19.87
CA LYS A 93 9.16 -10.57 20.06
C LYS A 93 10.34 -11.22 19.35
N GLY A 94 10.91 -10.55 18.38
CA GLY A 94 12.14 -10.94 17.69
C GLY A 94 13.38 -10.29 18.27
N ASP A 95 14.50 -10.46 17.58
CA ASP A 95 15.78 -9.85 17.93
C ASP A 95 15.65 -8.32 17.95
N ASN A 96 16.46 -7.66 18.77
CA ASN A 96 16.48 -6.22 18.96
C ASN A 96 15.11 -5.61 19.36
N ASN A 97 14.27 -6.41 20.06
CA ASN A 97 12.92 -5.96 20.46
C ASN A 97 12.02 -5.58 19.28
N THR A 98 12.17 -6.25 18.13
CA THR A 98 11.33 -5.99 16.95
C THR A 98 10.11 -6.89 16.93
N PRO A 99 8.93 -6.42 16.41
CA PRO A 99 7.78 -7.29 16.19
C PRO A 99 8.04 -8.23 15.01
N ARG A 100 7.68 -9.50 15.15
CA ARG A 100 7.75 -10.52 14.10
C ARG A 100 6.40 -11.21 13.98
N VAL A 101 5.97 -11.49 12.77
CA VAL A 101 4.77 -12.30 12.52
C VAL A 101 5.17 -13.76 12.45
N ASP A 102 4.68 -14.58 13.38
CA ASP A 102 4.94 -16.02 13.39
C ASP A 102 3.87 -16.77 12.59
N ILE A 103 4.30 -17.41 11.50
CA ILE A 103 3.47 -18.26 10.67
C ILE A 103 4.09 -19.66 10.65
N ASP A 104 3.43 -20.61 11.29
CA ASP A 104 3.85 -22.01 11.37
C ASP A 104 5.29 -22.20 11.89
N GLY A 105 5.73 -21.36 12.83
CA GLY A 105 7.07 -21.38 13.41
C GLY A 105 8.13 -20.63 12.60
N ARG A 106 7.78 -20.02 11.46
CA ARG A 106 8.64 -19.07 10.75
C ARG A 106 8.26 -17.63 11.12
N GLN A 107 9.23 -16.87 11.57
CA GLN A 107 9.08 -15.47 11.92
C GLN A 107 9.40 -14.57 10.75
N TYR A 108 8.42 -13.76 10.34
CA TYR A 108 8.54 -12.77 9.27
C TYR A 108 8.65 -11.37 9.84
N THR A 109 9.53 -10.56 9.28
CA THR A 109 9.62 -9.14 9.62
C THR A 109 8.46 -8.36 8.97
N PRO A 110 8.08 -7.19 9.50
CA PRO A 110 7.17 -6.28 8.80
C PRO A 110 7.68 -5.89 7.40
N GLN A 111 9.00 -5.79 7.22
CA GLN A 111 9.64 -5.52 5.93
C GLN A 111 9.41 -6.65 4.93
N GLU A 112 9.57 -7.93 5.34
CA GLU A 112 9.31 -9.08 4.47
C GLU A 112 7.85 -9.14 4.01
N ILE A 113 6.90 -8.92 4.91
CA ILE A 113 5.47 -8.90 4.57
C ILE A 113 5.15 -7.73 3.63
N SER A 114 5.67 -6.54 3.91
CA SER A 114 5.51 -5.37 3.04
C SER A 114 6.17 -5.57 1.68
N ALA A 115 7.32 -6.26 1.63
CA ALA A 115 7.98 -6.62 0.38
C ALA A 115 7.12 -7.53 -0.51
N MET A 116 6.35 -8.45 0.06
CA MET A 116 5.40 -9.28 -0.70
C MET A 116 4.30 -8.43 -1.36
N ILE A 117 3.82 -7.39 -0.68
CA ILE A 117 2.88 -6.42 -1.24
C ILE A 117 3.53 -5.62 -2.37
N LEU A 118 4.76 -5.12 -2.14
CA LEU A 118 5.52 -4.38 -3.14
C LEU A 118 5.86 -5.23 -4.38
N GLN A 119 6.13 -6.53 -4.20
CA GLN A 119 6.28 -7.48 -5.32
C GLN A 119 5.00 -7.58 -6.15
N LYS A 120 3.82 -7.62 -5.52
CA LYS A 120 2.54 -7.61 -6.24
C LYS A 120 2.37 -6.30 -7.02
N MET A 121 2.75 -5.13 -6.46
CA MET A 121 2.71 -3.85 -7.16
C MET A 121 3.68 -3.82 -8.34
N LYS A 122 4.91 -4.29 -8.14
CA LYS A 122 5.91 -4.45 -9.20
C LYS A 122 5.38 -5.33 -10.32
N LYS A 123 4.85 -6.51 -9.99
CA LYS A 123 4.29 -7.46 -10.96
C LYS A 123 3.12 -6.84 -11.74
N THR A 124 2.22 -6.13 -11.06
CA THR A 124 1.11 -5.39 -11.69
C THR A 124 1.63 -4.38 -12.71
N ALA A 125 2.68 -3.64 -12.38
CA ALA A 125 3.30 -2.69 -13.30
C ALA A 125 4.01 -3.38 -14.47
N GLU A 126 4.73 -4.48 -14.25
CA GLU A 126 5.39 -5.26 -15.28
C GLU A 126 4.40 -5.89 -16.27
N ASP A 127 3.27 -6.41 -15.76
CA ASP A 127 2.21 -6.97 -16.60
C ASP A 127 1.56 -5.90 -17.49
N TYR A 128 1.36 -4.71 -16.95
CA TYR A 128 0.82 -3.57 -17.70
C TYR A 128 1.80 -3.03 -18.75
N LEU A 129 3.05 -2.83 -18.36
CA LEU A 129 4.09 -2.23 -19.21
C LEU A 129 4.69 -3.21 -20.23
N GLY A 130 4.53 -4.52 -20.04
CA GLY A 130 5.16 -5.56 -20.85
C GLY A 130 6.68 -5.60 -20.76
N GLN A 131 7.27 -5.06 -19.69
CA GLN A 131 8.71 -5.00 -19.44
C GLN A 131 9.05 -5.12 -17.96
N THR A 132 10.27 -5.53 -17.66
CA THR A 132 10.76 -5.59 -16.28
C THR A 132 10.87 -4.18 -15.66
N VAL A 133 10.44 -4.05 -14.43
CA VAL A 133 10.52 -2.83 -13.61
C VAL A 133 11.56 -3.04 -12.51
N THR A 134 12.55 -2.15 -12.47
CA THR A 134 13.64 -2.20 -11.49
C THR A 134 13.62 -1.04 -10.51
N ASP A 135 13.01 0.09 -10.89
CA ASP A 135 13.11 1.35 -10.14
C ASP A 135 11.72 1.81 -9.67
N ALA A 136 11.65 2.27 -8.43
CA ALA A 136 10.42 2.78 -7.84
C ALA A 136 10.64 4.02 -6.97
N VAL A 137 9.61 4.86 -6.88
CA VAL A 137 9.38 5.83 -5.82
C VAL A 137 8.32 5.23 -4.92
N ILE A 138 8.58 5.17 -3.61
CA ILE A 138 7.65 4.61 -2.61
C ILE A 138 7.27 5.71 -1.64
N THR A 139 5.99 5.78 -1.27
CA THR A 139 5.50 6.78 -0.34
C THR A 139 5.45 6.28 1.11
N VAL A 140 5.54 7.23 2.01
CA VAL A 140 5.40 7.01 3.46
C VAL A 140 4.57 8.14 4.07
N PRO A 141 3.88 7.90 5.19
CA PRO A 141 3.27 8.97 5.97
C PRO A 141 4.29 10.07 6.30
N ALA A 142 3.85 11.33 6.26
CA ALA A 142 4.76 12.46 6.50
C ALA A 142 5.36 12.42 7.91
N TYR A 143 4.60 11.92 8.89
CA TYR A 143 5.01 11.86 10.29
C TYR A 143 5.79 10.58 10.66
N PHE A 144 6.14 9.74 9.66
CA PHE A 144 7.04 8.61 9.90
C PHE A 144 8.41 9.07 10.38
N ASN A 145 8.91 8.41 11.42
CA ASN A 145 10.27 8.61 11.91
C ASN A 145 11.31 7.93 10.98
N ASP A 146 12.59 8.17 11.25
CA ASP A 146 13.69 7.63 10.45
C ASP A 146 13.68 6.10 10.37
N SER A 147 13.44 5.41 11.49
CA SER A 147 13.36 3.93 11.51
C SER A 147 12.24 3.38 10.61
N GLN A 148 11.11 4.03 10.56
CA GLN A 148 9.97 3.62 9.72
C GLN A 148 10.24 3.88 8.23
N ARG A 149 10.92 4.98 7.90
CA ARG A 149 11.37 5.32 6.53
C ARG A 149 12.38 4.30 6.01
N GLN A 150 13.39 4.02 6.83
CA GLN A 150 14.43 3.03 6.49
C GLN A 150 13.83 1.64 6.31
N ALA A 151 12.95 1.19 7.22
CA ALA A 151 12.26 -0.10 7.09
C ALA A 151 11.41 -0.20 5.81
N THR A 152 10.79 0.91 5.39
CA THR A 152 10.04 0.96 4.13
C THR A 152 10.97 0.85 2.91
N LYS A 153 12.14 1.51 2.95
CA LYS A 153 13.16 1.38 1.91
C LYS A 153 13.69 -0.05 1.80
N GLU A 154 14.00 -0.69 2.93
CA GLU A 154 14.41 -2.09 3.01
C GLU A 154 13.35 -3.03 2.40
N ALA A 155 12.05 -2.81 2.71
CA ALA A 155 10.98 -3.58 2.11
C ALA A 155 10.97 -3.47 0.57
N GLY A 156 11.22 -2.27 0.03
CA GLY A 156 11.38 -2.06 -1.41
C GLY A 156 12.56 -2.83 -1.98
N GLU A 157 13.70 -2.81 -1.30
CA GLU A 157 14.90 -3.53 -1.70
C GLU A 157 14.71 -5.05 -1.65
N ILE A 158 14.05 -5.59 -0.59
CA ILE A 158 13.69 -7.00 -0.47
C ILE A 158 12.73 -7.41 -1.61
N ALA A 159 11.84 -6.52 -2.02
CA ALA A 159 10.95 -6.75 -3.19
C ALA A 159 11.69 -6.77 -4.55
N GLY A 160 13.00 -6.52 -4.55
CA GLY A 160 13.80 -6.42 -5.78
C GLY A 160 13.57 -5.12 -6.55
N LEU A 161 13.26 -4.05 -5.83
CA LEU A 161 13.14 -2.70 -6.37
C LEU A 161 14.35 -1.85 -5.92
N ASN A 162 14.89 -1.08 -6.83
CA ASN A 162 15.81 0.01 -6.53
C ASN A 162 14.96 1.22 -6.12
N VAL A 163 14.89 1.50 -4.82
CA VAL A 163 14.11 2.61 -4.27
C VAL A 163 14.86 3.91 -4.56
N ARG A 164 14.40 4.61 -5.60
CA ARG A 164 15.03 5.84 -6.08
C ARG A 164 14.76 7.01 -5.14
N ARG A 165 13.59 7.03 -4.51
CA ARG A 165 13.20 8.01 -3.52
C ARG A 165 12.10 7.48 -2.60
N ILE A 166 12.15 7.85 -1.33
CA ILE A 166 11.04 7.81 -0.38
C ILE A 166 10.42 9.21 -0.38
N VAL A 167 9.11 9.31 -0.58
CA VAL A 167 8.37 10.59 -0.64
C VAL A 167 7.23 10.56 0.37
N ASN A 168 7.01 11.67 1.04
CA ASN A 168 5.87 11.82 1.94
C ASN A 168 4.54 11.82 1.18
N GLU A 169 3.52 11.15 1.73
CA GLU A 169 2.19 10.99 1.12
C GLU A 169 1.50 12.33 0.82
N PRO A 170 1.41 13.31 1.78
CA PRO A 170 0.77 14.58 1.51
C PRO A 170 1.47 15.43 0.42
N PRO A 171 2.81 15.59 0.41
CA PRO A 171 3.50 16.24 -0.71
C PRO A 171 3.30 15.54 -2.06
N ALA A 172 3.26 14.19 -2.08
CA ALA A 172 2.95 13.45 -3.30
C ALA A 172 1.54 13.79 -3.81
N ALA A 173 0.54 13.80 -2.91
CA ALA A 173 -0.82 14.22 -3.26
C ALA A 173 -0.88 15.67 -3.77
N ALA A 174 -0.11 16.57 -3.16
CA ALA A 174 0.00 17.95 -3.61
C ALA A 174 0.57 18.07 -5.03
N LEU A 175 1.58 17.27 -5.38
CA LEU A 175 2.13 17.20 -6.73
C LEU A 175 1.06 16.81 -7.75
N ALA A 176 0.29 15.78 -7.46
CA ALA A 176 -0.79 15.34 -8.34
C ALA A 176 -1.91 16.40 -8.49
N TYR A 177 -2.26 17.06 -7.39
CA TYR A 177 -3.28 18.13 -7.40
C TYR A 177 -2.81 19.40 -8.12
N GLY A 178 -1.54 19.78 -7.92
CA GLY A 178 -0.99 21.05 -8.35
C GLY A 178 -0.35 21.06 -9.72
N LEU A 179 -0.21 19.91 -10.40
CA LEU A 179 0.51 19.80 -11.67
C LEU A 179 -0.04 20.78 -12.74
N ASP A 180 -1.37 20.94 -12.79
CA ASP A 180 -2.04 21.86 -13.72
C ASP A 180 -2.16 23.30 -13.18
N LYS A 181 -1.80 23.54 -11.90
CA LYS A 181 -2.05 24.79 -11.18
C LYS A 181 -0.77 25.52 -10.76
N SER A 182 0.37 25.05 -11.21
CA SER A 182 1.71 25.50 -10.79
C SER A 182 2.05 26.96 -11.10
N GLN A 183 1.20 27.69 -11.82
CA GLN A 183 1.42 29.10 -12.22
C GLN A 183 0.85 30.12 -11.24
N SER A 184 0.21 29.72 -10.15
CA SER A 184 -0.35 30.64 -9.16
C SER A 184 0.14 30.31 -7.78
N ASP A 185 0.61 31.32 -7.04
CA ASP A 185 0.96 31.17 -5.63
C ASP A 185 -0.28 30.73 -4.85
N ARG A 186 -0.18 29.57 -4.21
CA ARG A 186 -1.26 28.97 -3.40
C ARG A 186 -0.72 28.37 -2.13
N LYS A 187 -1.48 28.52 -1.07
CA LYS A 187 -1.28 27.82 0.20
C LYS A 187 -2.31 26.72 0.31
N ILE A 188 -1.85 25.49 0.42
CA ILE A 188 -2.72 24.32 0.49
C ILE A 188 -2.49 23.55 1.78
N ALA A 189 -3.58 22.98 2.30
CA ALA A 189 -3.56 22.02 3.37
C ALA A 189 -3.90 20.64 2.81
N VAL A 190 -3.03 19.66 3.00
CA VAL A 190 -3.31 18.26 2.66
C VAL A 190 -3.64 17.52 3.93
N PHE A 191 -4.90 17.10 4.05
CA PHE A 191 -5.44 16.35 5.17
C PHE A 191 -5.55 14.89 4.75
N ASP A 192 -4.63 14.07 5.22
CA ASP A 192 -4.52 12.65 4.88
C ASP A 192 -4.94 11.79 6.05
N LEU A 193 -6.13 11.15 5.95
CA LEU A 193 -6.61 10.17 6.91
C LEU A 193 -6.73 8.81 6.21
N GLY A 194 -5.66 8.06 6.31
CA GLY A 194 -5.54 6.73 5.72
C GLY A 194 -6.18 5.62 6.56
N GLY A 195 -5.74 4.38 6.33
CA GLY A 195 -6.18 3.23 7.11
C GLY A 195 -5.55 3.14 8.50
N GLY A 196 -4.30 3.60 8.65
CA GLY A 196 -3.52 3.46 9.89
C GLY A 196 -2.92 4.73 10.44
N THR A 197 -2.83 5.78 9.64
CA THR A 197 -2.15 7.04 9.97
C THR A 197 -3.00 8.24 9.62
N PHE A 198 -2.76 9.34 10.33
CA PHE A 198 -3.26 10.67 10.05
C PHE A 198 -2.09 11.62 9.85
N ASP A 199 -2.08 12.35 8.75
CA ASP A 199 -1.10 13.40 8.46
C ASP A 199 -1.79 14.68 8.01
N ILE A 200 -1.24 15.81 8.42
CA ILE A 200 -1.58 17.14 7.91
C ILE A 200 -0.30 17.85 7.48
N SER A 201 -0.27 18.30 6.23
CA SER A 201 0.85 19.10 5.73
C SER A 201 0.35 20.40 5.15
N ILE A 202 1.07 21.47 5.43
CA ILE A 202 0.83 22.80 4.90
C ILE A 202 1.92 23.09 3.85
N LEU A 203 1.51 23.41 2.64
CA LEU A 203 2.40 23.64 1.51
C LEU A 203 2.14 25.01 0.87
N GLU A 204 3.19 25.58 0.30
CA GLU A 204 3.11 26.68 -0.65
C GLU A 204 3.48 26.19 -2.04
N LEU A 205 2.64 26.52 -3.02
CA LEU A 205 2.84 26.23 -4.42
C LEU A 205 3.08 27.54 -5.16
N GLY A 206 4.12 27.61 -5.99
CA GLY A 206 4.41 28.77 -6.82
C GLY A 206 5.51 28.45 -7.83
N ASP A 207 5.38 28.89 -9.08
CA ASP A 207 6.38 28.74 -10.16
C ASP A 207 6.96 27.32 -10.32
N GLY A 208 6.12 26.28 -10.14
CA GLY A 208 6.54 24.87 -10.22
C GLY A 208 7.23 24.34 -8.96
N VAL A 209 7.36 25.17 -7.91
CA VAL A 209 7.92 24.75 -6.62
C VAL A 209 6.79 24.36 -5.68
N PHE A 210 6.92 23.19 -5.09
CA PHE A 210 6.05 22.65 -4.03
C PHE A 210 6.87 22.63 -2.74
N GLU A 211 6.66 23.61 -1.89
CA GLU A 211 7.41 23.77 -0.63
C GLU A 211 6.52 23.37 0.55
N VAL A 212 6.93 22.32 1.28
CA VAL A 212 6.30 21.96 2.55
C VAL A 212 6.76 22.98 3.60
N LYS A 213 5.82 23.66 4.26
CA LYS A 213 6.10 24.65 5.34
C LYS A 213 6.10 23.96 6.69
N SER A 214 5.19 23.03 6.88
CA SER A 214 5.09 22.24 8.10
C SER A 214 4.33 20.94 7.87
N THR A 215 4.59 19.96 8.72
CA THR A 215 3.84 18.73 8.79
C THR A 215 3.63 18.32 10.24
N ASN A 216 2.50 17.67 10.53
CA ASN A 216 2.18 17.08 11.82
C ASN A 216 1.27 15.86 11.62
N GLY A 217 1.09 15.02 12.63
CA GLY A 217 0.23 13.85 12.45
C GLY A 217 0.20 12.91 13.64
N ASP A 218 -0.43 11.75 13.42
CA ASP A 218 -0.51 10.64 14.37
C ASP A 218 -0.36 9.32 13.58
N THR A 219 0.70 8.58 13.85
CA THR A 219 1.01 7.31 13.19
C THR A 219 0.13 6.13 13.65
N HIS A 220 -0.78 6.37 14.60
CA HIS A 220 -1.70 5.38 15.17
C HIS A 220 -3.17 5.82 15.13
N LEU A 221 -3.52 6.74 14.23
CA LEU A 221 -4.87 7.21 14.01
C LEU A 221 -5.26 7.00 12.53
N GLY A 222 -6.23 6.13 12.27
CA GLY A 222 -6.69 5.86 10.91
C GLY A 222 -7.95 5.02 10.86
N GLY A 223 -8.37 4.64 9.66
CA GLY A 223 -9.60 3.89 9.40
C GLY A 223 -9.76 2.60 10.17
N ASP A 224 -8.65 1.91 10.49
CA ASP A 224 -8.64 0.71 11.32
C ASP A 224 -9.13 1.02 12.76
N ASP A 225 -8.86 2.22 13.28
CA ASP A 225 -9.33 2.62 14.62
C ASP A 225 -10.84 2.88 14.63
N PHE A 226 -11.37 3.41 13.53
CA PHE A 226 -12.82 3.52 13.33
C PHE A 226 -13.49 2.15 13.25
N ASP A 227 -12.88 1.20 12.54
CA ASP A 227 -13.37 -0.18 12.50
C ASP A 227 -13.37 -0.82 13.89
N HIS A 228 -12.31 -0.62 14.69
CA HIS A 228 -12.24 -1.13 16.06
C HIS A 228 -13.34 -0.58 16.97
N LYS A 229 -13.77 0.66 16.79
CA LYS A 229 -14.93 1.20 17.54
C LYS A 229 -16.21 0.42 17.22
N ILE A 230 -16.40 0.01 15.98
CA ILE A 230 -17.56 -0.81 15.57
C ILE A 230 -17.38 -2.24 16.10
N ILE A 231 -16.18 -2.83 15.99
CA ILE A 231 -15.88 -4.17 16.49
C ILE A 231 -16.16 -4.25 18.00
N ASP A 232 -15.65 -3.28 18.77
CA ASP A 232 -15.86 -3.23 20.21
C ASP A 232 -17.33 -3.12 20.55
N TRP A 233 -18.06 -2.23 19.89
CA TRP A 233 -19.50 -2.09 20.09
C TRP A 233 -20.25 -3.40 19.79
N LEU A 234 -19.98 -4.06 18.66
CA LEU A 234 -20.62 -5.33 18.30
C LEU A 234 -20.29 -6.46 19.27
N ALA A 235 -19.03 -6.55 19.70
CA ALA A 235 -18.59 -7.57 20.64
C ALA A 235 -19.19 -7.37 22.04
N ASP A 236 -19.29 -6.12 22.49
CA ASP A 236 -19.90 -5.80 23.78
C ASP A 236 -21.43 -6.04 23.76
N GLU A 237 -22.13 -5.70 22.67
CA GLU A 237 -23.54 -6.05 22.48
C GLU A 237 -23.76 -7.57 22.53
N PHE A 238 -22.95 -8.34 21.80
CA PHE A 238 -23.05 -9.80 21.81
C PHE A 238 -22.73 -10.40 23.19
N LYS A 239 -21.72 -9.85 23.86
CA LYS A 239 -21.36 -10.28 25.22
C LYS A 239 -22.48 -10.01 26.23
N ASN A 240 -23.20 -8.89 26.09
CA ASN A 240 -24.36 -8.56 26.91
C ASN A 240 -25.53 -9.53 26.64
N ASP A 241 -25.73 -9.91 25.36
CA ASP A 241 -26.84 -10.78 24.96
C ASP A 241 -26.56 -12.27 25.27
N GLU A 242 -25.33 -12.74 25.08
CA GLU A 242 -24.98 -14.17 25.06
C GLU A 242 -23.90 -14.56 26.08
N GLY A 243 -23.26 -13.60 26.77
CA GLY A 243 -22.26 -13.85 27.81
C GLY A 243 -20.86 -14.21 27.29
N VAL A 244 -20.61 -14.17 25.99
CA VAL A 244 -19.34 -14.57 25.36
C VAL A 244 -18.73 -13.41 24.60
N ASP A 245 -17.42 -13.23 24.73
CA ASP A 245 -16.66 -12.19 24.02
C ASP A 245 -16.12 -12.72 22.69
N LEU A 246 -16.65 -12.21 21.58
CA LEU A 246 -16.27 -12.62 20.22
C LEU A 246 -14.82 -12.30 19.85
N ARG A 247 -14.18 -11.35 20.54
CA ARG A 247 -12.80 -10.93 20.26
C ARG A 247 -11.77 -12.01 20.63
N GLN A 248 -12.15 -13.01 21.41
CA GLN A 248 -11.29 -14.12 21.82
C GLN A 248 -11.20 -15.25 20.78
N ASP A 249 -12.09 -15.27 19.79
CA ASP A 249 -12.07 -16.24 18.70
C ASP A 249 -11.54 -15.58 17.41
N PRO A 250 -10.44 -16.06 16.83
CA PRO A 250 -9.84 -15.44 15.65
C PRO A 250 -10.78 -15.39 14.42
N MET A 251 -11.64 -16.39 14.23
CA MET A 251 -12.58 -16.39 13.10
C MET A 251 -13.72 -15.38 13.34
N ALA A 252 -14.26 -15.32 14.57
CA ALA A 252 -15.26 -14.33 14.91
C ALA A 252 -14.71 -12.91 14.83
N LEU A 253 -13.49 -12.67 15.33
CA LEU A 253 -12.79 -11.39 15.23
C LEU A 253 -12.61 -10.95 13.78
N GLN A 254 -12.17 -11.85 12.90
CA GLN A 254 -11.99 -11.54 11.49
C GLN A 254 -13.32 -11.21 10.80
N ARG A 255 -14.39 -11.93 11.13
CA ARG A 255 -15.73 -11.64 10.61
C ARG A 255 -16.27 -10.31 11.11
N LEU A 256 -16.02 -9.96 12.38
CA LEU A 256 -16.34 -8.64 12.93
C LEU A 256 -15.58 -7.55 12.19
N LYS A 257 -14.28 -7.74 11.92
CA LYS A 257 -13.46 -6.76 11.22
C LYS A 257 -13.99 -6.49 9.81
N GLU A 258 -14.29 -7.53 9.03
CA GLU A 258 -14.83 -7.36 7.68
C GLU A 258 -16.20 -6.68 7.68
N ALA A 259 -17.06 -7.04 8.64
CA ALA A 259 -18.36 -6.41 8.79
C ALA A 259 -18.26 -4.94 9.22
N ALA A 260 -17.32 -4.62 10.12
CA ALA A 260 -17.08 -3.25 10.57
C ALA A 260 -16.55 -2.36 9.43
N GLU A 261 -15.54 -2.83 8.68
CA GLU A 261 -15.00 -2.13 7.50
C GLU A 261 -16.12 -1.86 6.48
N LYS A 262 -16.91 -2.89 6.16
CA LYS A 262 -18.04 -2.78 5.25
C LYS A 262 -19.07 -1.76 5.74
N ALA A 263 -19.46 -1.84 7.01
CA ALA A 263 -20.43 -0.92 7.61
C ALA A 263 -19.92 0.54 7.60
N LYS A 264 -18.64 0.77 7.93
CA LYS A 264 -17.99 2.09 7.82
C LYS A 264 -18.09 2.65 6.41
N ILE A 265 -17.78 1.85 5.40
CA ILE A 265 -17.86 2.26 3.98
C ILE A 265 -19.29 2.58 3.58
N GLU A 266 -20.25 1.72 3.90
CA GLU A 266 -21.67 1.92 3.59
C GLU A 266 -22.25 3.17 4.27
N LEU A 267 -21.89 3.45 5.52
CA LEU A 267 -22.33 4.62 6.27
C LEU A 267 -21.76 5.94 5.75
N SER A 268 -20.75 5.91 4.85
CA SER A 268 -20.30 7.11 4.15
C SER A 268 -21.33 7.63 3.14
N SER A 269 -22.19 6.75 2.60
CA SER A 269 -23.27 7.10 1.65
C SER A 269 -24.68 6.90 2.21
N SER A 270 -24.86 5.97 3.17
CA SER A 270 -26.16 5.61 3.72
C SER A 270 -26.32 6.14 5.15
N THR A 271 -27.55 6.35 5.62
CA THR A 271 -27.84 6.78 7.00
C THR A 271 -27.86 5.65 8.01
N SER A 272 -28.00 4.40 7.53
CA SER A 272 -27.96 3.19 8.35
C SER A 272 -27.51 1.99 7.52
N THR A 273 -27.00 0.98 8.19
CA THR A 273 -26.65 -0.31 7.60
C THR A 273 -27.01 -1.45 8.56
N GLU A 274 -27.37 -2.62 8.02
CA GLU A 274 -27.57 -3.83 8.79
C GLU A 274 -26.29 -4.67 8.78
N ILE A 275 -25.78 -4.99 9.95
CA ILE A 275 -24.68 -5.92 10.17
C ILE A 275 -25.29 -7.27 10.52
N ASN A 276 -25.16 -8.24 9.61
CA ASN A 276 -25.74 -9.57 9.76
C ASN A 276 -24.64 -10.63 9.63
N LEU A 277 -24.30 -11.26 10.74
CA LEU A 277 -23.29 -12.30 10.87
C LEU A 277 -23.94 -13.61 11.35
N PRO A 278 -24.51 -14.41 10.41
CA PRO A 278 -25.12 -15.68 10.75
C PRO A 278 -24.07 -16.68 11.26
N TYR A 279 -24.44 -17.45 12.26
CA TYR A 279 -23.56 -18.49 12.84
C TYR A 279 -22.18 -17.94 13.25
N ILE A 280 -22.17 -16.79 13.94
CA ILE A 280 -20.91 -16.13 14.30
C ILE A 280 -20.08 -16.99 15.25
N MET A 281 -20.74 -17.64 16.21
CA MET A 281 -20.13 -18.52 17.20
C MET A 281 -21.17 -19.47 17.82
N PRO A 282 -20.80 -20.71 18.18
CA PRO A 282 -21.64 -21.55 19.03
C PRO A 282 -21.49 -21.13 20.51
N VAL A 283 -22.61 -20.96 21.22
CA VAL A 283 -22.65 -20.75 22.67
C VAL A 283 -23.37 -21.92 23.32
N ASN A 284 -22.70 -22.65 24.22
CA ASN A 284 -23.21 -23.88 24.82
C ASN A 284 -23.71 -24.91 23.79
N GLY A 285 -23.00 -25.02 22.64
CA GLY A 285 -23.37 -25.93 21.56
C GLY A 285 -24.52 -25.45 20.65
N VAL A 286 -25.08 -24.27 20.91
CA VAL A 286 -26.13 -23.66 20.08
C VAL A 286 -25.53 -22.58 19.19
N PRO A 287 -25.68 -22.68 17.85
CA PRO A 287 -25.23 -21.65 16.93
C PRO A 287 -25.94 -20.31 17.22
N LYS A 288 -25.16 -19.25 17.34
CA LYS A 288 -25.67 -17.88 17.57
C LYS A 288 -25.41 -17.00 16.35
N HIS A 289 -26.27 -16.00 16.21
CA HIS A 289 -26.23 -15.03 15.13
C HIS A 289 -26.03 -13.64 15.75
N LEU A 290 -25.28 -12.78 15.05
CA LEU A 290 -25.19 -11.36 15.40
C LEU A 290 -25.91 -10.56 14.30
N VAL A 291 -27.03 -9.92 14.66
CA VAL A 291 -27.78 -9.04 13.77
C VAL A 291 -27.99 -7.72 14.49
N LYS A 292 -27.40 -6.65 14.00
CA LYS A 292 -27.50 -5.30 14.56
C LYS A 292 -27.63 -4.26 13.45
N THR A 293 -28.45 -3.27 13.66
CA THR A 293 -28.52 -2.09 12.79
C THR A 293 -27.62 -0.99 13.35
N LEU A 294 -26.67 -0.53 12.56
CA LEU A 294 -25.80 0.60 12.89
C LEU A 294 -26.25 1.82 12.07
N THR A 295 -26.62 2.89 12.77
CA THR A 295 -26.92 4.18 12.14
C THR A 295 -25.66 5.02 12.01
N ARG A 296 -25.61 5.92 11.01
CA ARG A 296 -24.51 6.89 10.87
C ARG A 296 -24.32 7.72 12.15
N ALA A 297 -25.40 8.20 12.75
CA ALA A 297 -25.34 8.97 13.99
C ALA A 297 -24.70 8.17 15.16
N LYS A 298 -25.00 6.86 15.26
CA LYS A 298 -24.37 6.00 16.28
C LYS A 298 -22.90 5.77 15.97
N PHE A 299 -22.55 5.53 14.71
CA PHE A 299 -21.17 5.39 14.26
C PHE A 299 -20.34 6.65 14.55
N GLU A 300 -20.85 7.83 14.20
CA GLU A 300 -20.20 9.11 14.46
C GLU A 300 -20.05 9.36 15.98
N GLN A 301 -21.05 9.00 16.78
CA GLN A 301 -20.94 9.05 18.24
C GLN A 301 -19.81 8.15 18.78
N LEU A 302 -19.70 6.91 18.27
CA LEU A 302 -18.65 5.97 18.68
C LEU A 302 -17.25 6.49 18.31
N CYS A 303 -17.13 7.20 17.19
CA CYS A 303 -15.88 7.65 16.61
C CYS A 303 -15.54 9.12 16.89
N ASP A 304 -16.37 9.87 17.61
CA ASP A 304 -16.20 11.31 17.85
C ASP A 304 -14.80 11.64 18.38
N SER A 305 -14.30 10.89 19.36
CA SER A 305 -12.96 11.11 19.91
C SER A 305 -11.84 10.98 18.87
N LEU A 306 -11.97 10.07 17.89
CA LEU A 306 -11.01 9.89 16.82
C LEU A 306 -11.07 11.05 15.82
N ILE A 307 -12.27 11.52 15.50
CA ILE A 307 -12.50 12.66 14.61
C ILE A 307 -11.91 13.93 15.23
N GLN A 308 -12.21 14.20 16.51
CA GLN A 308 -11.68 15.36 17.24
C GLN A 308 -10.15 15.32 17.38
N ALA A 309 -9.55 14.13 17.49
CA ALA A 309 -8.10 13.98 17.60
C ALA A 309 -7.34 14.52 16.38
N THR A 310 -7.98 14.61 15.20
CA THR A 310 -7.36 15.19 14.00
C THR A 310 -7.16 16.70 14.07
N VAL A 311 -7.91 17.41 14.95
CA VAL A 311 -7.90 18.87 15.00
C VAL A 311 -6.60 19.41 15.61
N VAL A 312 -6.08 18.76 16.65
CA VAL A 312 -4.86 19.23 17.34
C VAL A 312 -3.64 19.26 16.42
N PRO A 313 -3.34 18.21 15.64
CA PRO A 313 -2.28 18.27 14.64
C PRO A 313 -2.48 19.37 13.58
N CYS A 314 -3.74 19.59 13.14
CA CYS A 314 -4.04 20.68 12.19
C CYS A 314 -3.71 22.05 12.77
N GLN A 315 -4.06 22.30 14.03
CA GLN A 315 -3.73 23.55 14.72
C GLN A 315 -2.21 23.74 14.84
N GLN A 316 -1.50 22.66 15.19
CA GLN A 316 -0.05 22.73 15.35
C GLN A 316 0.64 22.96 14.02
N ALA A 317 0.26 22.27 12.95
CA ALA A 317 0.84 22.46 11.62
C ALA A 317 0.65 23.91 11.11
N LEU A 318 -0.53 24.49 11.27
CA LEU A 318 -0.76 25.90 10.90
C LEU A 318 0.09 26.86 11.73
N LYS A 319 0.19 26.61 13.04
CA LYS A 319 1.03 27.41 13.92
C LYS A 319 2.51 27.36 13.51
N ASP A 320 3.02 26.17 13.20
CA ASP A 320 4.41 25.97 12.78
C ASP A 320 4.70 26.62 11.42
N ALA A 321 3.70 26.63 10.53
CA ALA A 321 3.76 27.36 9.26
C ALA A 321 3.61 28.87 9.41
N GLY A 322 3.25 29.39 10.59
CA GLY A 322 2.95 30.80 10.81
C GLY A 322 1.67 31.28 10.11
N LEU A 323 0.71 30.38 9.89
CA LEU A 323 -0.52 30.62 9.15
C LEU A 323 -1.76 30.40 10.03
N THR A 324 -2.88 30.93 9.55
CA THR A 324 -4.22 30.71 10.10
C THR A 324 -5.08 29.89 9.12
N PRO A 325 -6.19 29.28 9.54
CA PRO A 325 -7.08 28.57 8.63
C PRO A 325 -7.58 29.43 7.44
N SER A 326 -7.71 30.75 7.63
CA SER A 326 -8.14 31.67 6.57
C SER A 326 -7.09 31.92 5.49
N ASP A 327 -5.81 31.68 5.79
CA ASP A 327 -4.71 31.86 4.84
C ASP A 327 -4.58 30.71 3.85
N ILE A 328 -5.27 29.58 4.12
CA ILE A 328 -5.24 28.42 3.26
C ILE A 328 -6.18 28.62 2.06
N ASP A 329 -5.71 28.45 0.85
CA ASP A 329 -6.50 28.58 -0.38
C ASP A 329 -7.31 27.32 -0.68
N ASP A 330 -6.69 26.16 -0.62
CA ASP A 330 -7.30 24.88 -0.91
C ASP A 330 -7.04 23.85 0.20
N VAL A 331 -8.03 22.98 0.46
CA VAL A 331 -7.88 21.84 1.36
C VAL A 331 -8.07 20.57 0.56
N ILE A 332 -7.06 19.71 0.52
CA ILE A 332 -7.07 18.44 -0.22
C ILE A 332 -7.30 17.31 0.77
N LEU A 333 -8.27 16.45 0.48
CA LEU A 333 -8.54 15.24 1.25
C LEU A 333 -7.88 14.03 0.61
N VAL A 334 -7.12 13.30 1.39
CA VAL A 334 -6.38 12.09 1.00
C VAL A 334 -6.72 10.97 1.97
N GLY A 335 -6.64 9.73 1.48
CA GLY A 335 -6.99 8.54 2.27
C GLY A 335 -8.48 8.23 2.30
N GLY A 336 -8.82 6.95 2.25
CA GLY A 336 -10.21 6.47 2.16
C GLY A 336 -11.10 6.90 3.32
N SER A 337 -10.52 7.12 4.52
CA SER A 337 -11.27 7.53 5.73
C SER A 337 -11.76 8.97 5.67
N THR A 338 -11.23 9.80 4.77
CA THR A 338 -11.77 11.15 4.51
C THR A 338 -13.12 11.16 3.80
N ARG A 339 -13.60 10.00 3.36
CA ARG A 339 -14.95 9.84 2.80
C ARG A 339 -16.03 9.86 3.87
N ILE A 340 -15.68 9.70 5.15
CA ILE A 340 -16.61 9.76 6.29
C ILE A 340 -17.18 11.16 6.39
N PRO A 341 -18.53 11.34 6.36
CA PRO A 341 -19.17 12.66 6.38
C PRO A 341 -18.72 13.55 7.55
N ALA A 342 -18.67 13.01 8.76
CA ALA A 342 -18.25 13.77 9.95
C ALA A 342 -16.79 14.24 9.87
N VAL A 343 -15.90 13.50 9.16
CA VAL A 343 -14.52 13.95 8.89
C VAL A 343 -14.54 15.14 7.93
N GLN A 344 -15.34 15.09 6.87
CA GLN A 344 -15.47 16.23 5.94
C GLN A 344 -16.05 17.46 6.62
N GLU A 345 -17.02 17.28 7.50
CA GLU A 345 -17.65 18.38 8.26
C GLU A 345 -16.65 19.05 9.22
N ILE A 346 -15.84 18.28 9.97
CA ILE A 346 -14.86 18.86 10.88
C ILE A 346 -13.77 19.62 10.12
N VAL A 347 -13.32 19.10 8.97
CA VAL A 347 -12.36 19.77 8.08
C VAL A 347 -12.95 21.08 7.56
N GLN A 348 -14.17 21.05 7.03
CA GLN A 348 -14.85 22.24 6.54
C GLN A 348 -15.06 23.29 7.64
N LYS A 349 -15.45 22.85 8.83
CA LYS A 349 -15.63 23.73 9.99
C LYS A 349 -14.31 24.35 10.44
N PHE A 350 -13.23 23.55 10.46
CA PHE A 350 -11.91 24.00 10.91
C PHE A 350 -11.27 25.01 9.95
N PHE A 351 -11.28 24.72 8.65
CA PHE A 351 -10.68 25.59 7.64
C PHE A 351 -11.64 26.70 7.11
N GLY A 352 -12.93 26.65 7.48
CA GLY A 352 -13.92 27.63 7.04
C GLY A 352 -14.28 27.53 5.55
N LYS A 353 -13.89 26.46 4.88
CA LYS A 353 -14.14 26.22 3.45
C LYS A 353 -14.33 24.75 3.13
N ALA A 354 -15.07 24.46 2.07
CA ALA A 354 -15.26 23.08 1.61
C ALA A 354 -13.96 22.50 1.05
N PRO A 355 -13.63 21.24 1.36
CA PRO A 355 -12.49 20.56 0.76
C PRO A 355 -12.62 20.47 -0.77
N SER A 356 -11.47 20.49 -1.46
CA SER A 356 -11.39 20.31 -2.92
C SER A 356 -11.83 18.90 -3.32
N LYS A 357 -12.62 18.79 -4.39
CA LYS A 357 -13.11 17.52 -4.96
C LYS A 357 -12.32 17.08 -6.20
N GLY A 358 -11.20 17.74 -6.49
CA GLY A 358 -10.46 17.56 -7.76
C GLY A 358 -9.60 16.33 -7.88
N VAL A 359 -9.49 15.50 -6.82
CA VAL A 359 -8.63 14.29 -6.80
C VAL A 359 -9.36 13.10 -6.21
N ASN A 360 -8.96 11.90 -6.64
CA ASN A 360 -9.39 10.65 -6.00
C ASN A 360 -8.51 10.40 -4.77
N PRO A 361 -9.05 10.41 -3.54
CA PRO A 361 -8.26 10.28 -2.31
C PRO A 361 -7.56 8.91 -2.16
N ASP A 362 -7.96 7.89 -2.92
CA ASP A 362 -7.37 6.55 -2.87
C ASP A 362 -6.22 6.35 -3.88
N GLU A 363 -6.03 7.27 -4.83
CA GLU A 363 -5.10 7.13 -5.97
C GLU A 363 -4.09 8.27 -6.06
N VAL A 364 -4.43 9.44 -5.53
CA VAL A 364 -3.70 10.69 -5.71
C VAL A 364 -2.24 10.60 -5.24
N VAL A 365 -1.97 9.82 -4.21
CA VAL A 365 -0.62 9.60 -3.65
C VAL A 365 0.26 8.83 -4.63
N ALA A 366 -0.25 7.74 -5.20
CA ALA A 366 0.47 6.95 -6.20
C ALA A 366 0.73 7.75 -7.48
N VAL A 367 -0.23 8.57 -7.89
CA VAL A 367 -0.09 9.53 -9.01
C VAL A 367 1.05 10.50 -8.74
N GLY A 368 1.10 11.11 -7.56
CA GLY A 368 2.19 12.01 -7.16
C GLY A 368 3.55 11.32 -7.09
N ALA A 369 3.60 10.10 -6.62
CA ALA A 369 4.82 9.29 -6.62
C ALA A 369 5.30 8.99 -8.05
N ALA A 370 4.40 8.73 -8.99
CA ALA A 370 4.74 8.53 -10.40
C ALA A 370 5.27 9.82 -11.05
N ILE A 371 4.68 10.98 -10.74
CA ILE A 371 5.19 12.29 -11.18
C ILE A 371 6.62 12.50 -10.66
N GLN A 372 6.86 12.20 -9.37
CA GLN A 372 8.21 12.27 -8.79
C GLN A 372 9.18 11.31 -9.49
N GLY A 373 8.73 10.12 -9.90
CA GLY A 373 9.49 9.21 -10.76
C GLY A 373 9.86 9.87 -12.10
N GLY A 374 8.92 10.60 -12.70
CA GLY A 374 9.16 11.39 -13.92
C GLY A 374 10.16 12.55 -13.74
N VAL A 375 10.16 13.18 -12.57
CA VAL A 375 11.18 14.20 -12.23
C VAL A 375 12.57 13.56 -12.16
N LEU A 376 12.68 12.40 -11.52
CA LEU A 376 13.94 11.67 -11.36
C LEU A 376 14.48 11.09 -12.68
N SER A 377 13.60 10.73 -13.62
CA SER A 377 14.00 10.28 -14.97
C SER A 377 14.32 11.44 -15.92
N GLY A 378 13.91 12.66 -15.57
CA GLY A 378 14.06 13.87 -16.39
C GLY A 378 12.93 14.06 -17.42
N ASP A 379 11.86 13.27 -17.34
CA ASP A 379 10.66 13.41 -18.18
C ASP A 379 9.83 14.64 -17.77
N VAL A 380 9.84 14.99 -16.48
CA VAL A 380 9.25 16.20 -15.91
C VAL A 380 10.38 17.13 -15.43
N LYS A 381 10.44 18.35 -15.94
CA LYS A 381 11.58 19.27 -15.68
C LYS A 381 11.21 20.49 -14.86
N ASP A 382 9.95 20.87 -14.84
CA ASP A 382 9.51 22.15 -14.29
C ASP A 382 8.81 21.98 -12.92
N VAL A 383 9.21 20.96 -12.16
CA VAL A 383 8.64 20.64 -10.85
C VAL A 383 9.77 20.37 -9.85
N LEU A 384 9.71 21.07 -8.71
CA LEU A 384 10.61 20.88 -7.57
C LEU A 384 9.80 20.65 -6.30
N LEU A 385 10.04 19.53 -5.62
CA LEU A 385 9.47 19.24 -4.31
C LEU A 385 10.52 19.44 -3.23
N LEU A 386 10.24 20.38 -2.32
CA LEU A 386 11.00 20.63 -1.10
C LEU A 386 10.19 20.13 0.09
N ASP A 387 10.71 19.10 0.75
CA ASP A 387 10.08 18.43 1.89
C ASP A 387 10.75 18.82 3.21
N VAL A 388 10.21 18.41 4.35
CA VAL A 388 10.71 18.77 5.68
C VAL A 388 10.85 17.56 6.58
N VAL A 389 11.68 17.69 7.63
CA VAL A 389 11.73 16.70 8.71
C VAL A 389 10.52 16.87 9.65
N PRO A 390 9.82 15.78 10.01
CA PRO A 390 8.61 15.88 10.85
C PRO A 390 8.90 16.15 12.32
N LEU A 391 10.07 15.72 12.81
CA LEU A 391 10.47 15.79 14.21
C LEU A 391 11.90 16.31 14.33
N SER A 392 12.19 17.09 15.37
CA SER A 392 13.55 17.53 15.70
C SER A 392 14.47 16.36 15.96
N VAL A 393 15.72 16.47 15.54
CA VAL A 393 16.78 15.49 15.81
C VAL A 393 17.97 16.15 16.50
N GLY A 394 18.61 15.43 17.40
CA GLY A 394 19.71 15.94 18.19
C GLY A 394 20.40 14.85 18.98
N ILE A 395 21.13 15.25 20.02
CA ILE A 395 21.85 14.32 20.89
C ILE A 395 21.50 14.53 22.37
N GLU A 396 21.71 13.46 23.15
CA GLU A 396 21.71 13.55 24.59
C GLU A 396 22.98 14.29 25.08
N THR A 397 22.78 15.29 25.90
CA THR A 397 23.86 16.05 26.53
C THR A 397 23.83 15.91 28.04
N LEU A 398 24.82 16.55 28.72
CA LEU A 398 24.99 16.46 30.18
C LEU A 398 23.67 16.72 30.92
N GLY A 399 23.31 15.81 31.84
CA GLY A 399 22.07 15.89 32.61
C GLY A 399 20.88 15.21 31.94
N GLY A 400 21.08 14.47 30.84
CA GLY A 400 20.00 13.77 30.10
C GLY A 400 19.09 14.72 29.32
N VAL A 401 19.64 15.83 28.86
CA VAL A 401 18.90 16.86 28.09
C VAL A 401 19.01 16.55 26.60
N MET A 402 17.89 16.69 25.88
CA MET A 402 17.84 16.70 24.42
C MET A 402 18.36 18.03 23.88
N THR A 403 19.51 18.02 23.22
CA THR A 403 20.04 19.18 22.48
C THR A 403 19.75 18.99 21.00
N LYS A 404 18.85 19.81 20.47
CA LYS A 404 18.42 19.76 19.07
C LYS A 404 19.51 20.36 18.16
N LEU A 405 19.85 19.65 17.08
CA LEU A 405 20.72 20.14 16.01
C LEU A 405 19.90 20.55 14.78
N ILE A 406 18.89 19.75 14.43
CA ILE A 406 17.96 20.06 13.35
C ILE A 406 16.56 20.12 13.94
N GLU A 407 15.91 21.26 13.83
CA GLU A 407 14.54 21.49 14.31
C GLU A 407 13.52 20.82 13.38
N ALA A 408 12.37 20.44 13.93
CA ALA A 408 11.22 20.01 13.15
C ALA A 408 10.85 21.06 12.08
N ASN A 409 10.29 20.60 10.96
CA ASN A 409 9.93 21.42 9.81
C ASN A 409 11.12 22.11 9.11
N THR A 410 12.36 21.65 9.34
CA THR A 410 13.52 22.07 8.55
C THR A 410 13.46 21.39 7.17
N THR A 411 13.63 22.19 6.10
CA THR A 411 13.66 21.69 4.71
C THR A 411 14.80 20.72 4.49
N ILE A 412 14.53 19.61 3.77
CA ILE A 412 15.52 18.59 3.41
C ILE A 412 15.80 18.59 1.90
N PRO A 413 17.02 18.23 1.47
CA PRO A 413 18.15 17.76 2.28
C PRO A 413 18.78 18.87 3.12
N THR A 414 19.33 18.51 4.30
CA THR A 414 19.97 19.49 5.20
C THR A 414 21.17 18.90 5.93
N ARG A 415 22.11 19.76 6.30
CA ARG A 415 23.28 19.41 7.09
C ARG A 415 23.55 20.45 8.15
N LYS A 416 23.73 20.01 9.40
CA LYS A 416 24.06 20.84 10.57
C LYS A 416 25.20 20.23 11.37
N SER A 417 26.10 21.07 11.85
CA SER A 417 27.22 20.65 12.69
C SER A 417 27.31 21.54 13.90
N GLU A 418 27.50 20.93 15.07
CA GLU A 418 27.78 21.65 16.32
C GLU A 418 28.96 21.03 17.04
N THR A 419 29.68 21.87 17.84
CA THR A 419 30.85 21.42 18.59
C THR A 419 30.49 21.24 20.06
N PHE A 420 30.67 20.02 20.54
CA PHE A 420 30.49 19.61 21.93
C PHE A 420 31.85 19.35 22.61
N SER A 421 31.83 19.05 23.90
CA SER A 421 33.02 18.75 24.64
C SER A 421 32.81 17.63 25.67
N THR A 422 33.88 17.16 26.31
CA THR A 422 33.84 16.12 27.34
C THR A 422 33.21 16.66 28.63
N ALA A 423 32.49 15.78 29.35
CA ALA A 423 31.84 16.06 30.63
C ALA A 423 32.73 15.81 31.83
N ALA A 424 33.84 15.05 31.67
CA ALA A 424 34.77 14.70 32.71
C ALA A 424 36.22 14.93 32.28
N ASP A 425 37.12 15.12 33.26
CA ASP A 425 38.56 15.25 33.03
C ASP A 425 39.16 13.92 32.51
N ASN A 426 40.07 14.04 31.54
CA ASN A 426 40.78 12.90 30.93
C ASN A 426 39.83 11.81 30.34
N GLN A 427 38.67 12.19 29.88
CA GLN A 427 37.70 11.30 29.27
C GLN A 427 38.23 10.78 27.91
N PRO A 428 38.49 9.46 27.75
CA PRO A 428 39.13 8.92 26.55
C PRO A 428 38.14 8.67 25.40
N SER A 429 36.83 8.66 25.69
CA SER A 429 35.76 8.41 24.74
C SER A 429 34.48 9.18 25.09
N VAL A 430 33.65 9.45 24.12
CA VAL A 430 32.28 9.98 24.31
C VAL A 430 31.28 9.04 23.67
N GLU A 431 30.17 8.81 24.35
CA GLU A 431 29.00 8.16 23.78
C GLU A 431 28.09 9.23 23.18
N ILE A 432 27.68 9.03 21.95
CA ILE A 432 26.71 9.87 21.25
C ILE A 432 25.41 9.09 21.18
N ASN A 433 24.38 9.50 21.93
CA ASN A 433 23.03 9.00 21.85
C ASN A 433 22.21 9.93 20.94
N VAL A 434 21.86 9.44 19.75
CA VAL A 434 21.08 10.20 18.76
C VAL A 434 19.61 10.06 19.10
N LEU A 435 18.92 11.20 19.17
CA LEU A 435 17.55 11.32 19.62
C LEU A 435 16.65 11.96 18.54
N GLN A 436 15.39 11.56 18.52
CA GLN A 436 14.34 12.20 17.74
C GLN A 436 13.12 12.47 18.60
N GLY A 437 12.64 13.71 18.61
CA GLY A 437 11.47 14.12 19.38
C GLY A 437 11.49 15.59 19.74
N GLU A 438 10.45 16.01 20.46
CA GLU A 438 10.23 17.42 20.85
C GLU A 438 10.36 17.64 22.36
N ARG A 439 10.64 16.60 23.14
CA ARG A 439 10.72 16.69 24.60
C ARG A 439 12.08 17.25 25.03
N PRO A 440 12.15 18.02 26.11
CA PRO A 440 13.43 18.56 26.59
C PRO A 440 14.34 17.53 27.26
N MET A 441 13.80 16.35 27.64
CA MET A 441 14.57 15.31 28.30
C MET A 441 14.76 14.11 27.37
N ALA A 442 16.01 13.65 27.23
CA ALA A 442 16.39 12.53 26.35
C ALA A 442 15.61 11.23 26.59
N ARG A 443 15.22 10.95 27.84
CA ARG A 443 14.44 9.75 28.21
C ARG A 443 13.00 9.74 27.66
N ASP A 444 12.48 10.93 27.29
CA ASP A 444 11.12 11.13 26.82
C ASP A 444 11.06 11.21 25.27
N ASP A 445 12.24 11.11 24.62
CA ASP A 445 12.40 11.10 23.17
C ASP A 445 12.85 9.73 22.67
N LYS A 446 12.65 9.47 21.38
CA LYS A 446 13.06 8.20 20.75
C LYS A 446 14.56 8.19 20.50
N SER A 447 15.30 7.23 21.11
CA SER A 447 16.68 6.99 20.73
C SER A 447 16.72 6.25 19.38
N LEU A 448 17.37 6.87 18.41
CA LEU A 448 17.57 6.32 17.07
C LEU A 448 18.80 5.42 16.98
N GLY A 449 19.79 5.66 17.84
CA GLY A 449 21.01 4.86 17.89
C GLY A 449 22.06 5.46 18.82
N ARG A 450 23.05 4.63 19.17
CA ARG A 450 24.19 5.04 20.02
C ARG A 450 25.49 4.59 19.39
N PHE A 451 26.50 5.42 19.47
CA PHE A 451 27.86 5.07 19.05
C PHE A 451 28.91 5.79 19.90
N HIS A 452 30.14 5.26 19.90
CA HIS A 452 31.24 5.79 20.67
C HIS A 452 32.31 6.40 19.77
N LEU A 453 32.80 7.57 20.13
CA LEU A 453 34.00 8.16 19.57
C LEU A 453 35.13 7.94 20.58
N ASP A 454 36.07 7.06 20.24
CA ASP A 454 37.20 6.68 21.10
C ASP A 454 38.50 7.40 20.74
N GLY A 455 39.43 7.44 21.71
CA GLY A 455 40.79 7.93 21.51
C GLY A 455 40.90 9.42 21.49
N ILE A 456 40.07 10.08 22.28
CA ILE A 456 40.18 11.48 22.62
C ILE A 456 41.45 11.67 23.49
N ALA A 457 42.26 12.68 23.17
CA ALA A 457 43.46 12.98 23.92
C ALA A 457 43.12 13.42 25.38
N PRO A 458 43.83 12.92 26.39
CA PRO A 458 43.61 13.36 27.78
C PRO A 458 43.71 14.86 27.93
N ALA A 459 42.64 15.48 28.42
CA ALA A 459 42.54 16.90 28.66
C ALA A 459 41.51 17.19 29.76
N PRO A 460 41.56 18.38 30.41
CA PRO A 460 40.47 18.80 31.29
C PRO A 460 39.10 18.85 30.56
N ARG A 461 38.03 18.61 31.31
CA ARG A 461 36.66 18.71 30.78
C ARG A 461 36.44 20.06 30.10
N GLY A 462 35.71 20.07 29.01
CA GLY A 462 35.39 21.27 28.25
C GLY A 462 36.48 21.73 27.27
N ILE A 463 37.67 21.08 27.25
CA ILE A 463 38.76 21.43 26.31
C ILE A 463 38.67 20.65 25.00
N PRO A 464 38.43 19.30 24.98
CA PRO A 464 38.26 18.58 23.73
C PRO A 464 37.11 19.16 22.88
N GLN A 465 37.34 19.27 21.57
CA GLN A 465 36.34 19.77 20.62
C GLN A 465 35.84 18.63 19.73
N ILE A 466 34.63 18.19 19.99
CA ILE A 466 33.99 17.10 19.27
C ILE A 466 32.90 17.70 18.38
N GLU A 467 33.14 17.70 17.08
CA GLU A 467 32.17 18.16 16.10
C GLU A 467 31.22 17.02 15.79
N VAL A 468 29.93 17.23 16.08
CA VAL A 468 28.86 16.30 15.73
C VAL A 468 28.11 16.87 14.53
N THR A 469 28.03 16.12 13.46
CA THR A 469 27.38 16.50 12.21
C THR A 469 26.17 15.59 11.98
N PHE A 470 25.04 16.24 11.71
CA PHE A 470 23.79 15.62 11.27
C PHE A 470 23.58 15.94 9.82
N GLU A 471 23.32 14.92 9.01
CA GLU A 471 23.01 15.05 7.59
C GLU A 471 21.76 14.26 7.26
N ILE A 472 20.72 14.94 6.78
CA ILE A 472 19.46 14.32 6.36
C ILE A 472 19.36 14.43 4.83
N ASP A 473 19.25 13.30 4.17
CA ASP A 473 19.13 13.22 2.72
C ASP A 473 17.72 13.61 2.22
N ALA A 474 17.53 13.60 0.90
CA ALA A 474 16.24 13.89 0.29
C ALA A 474 15.14 12.83 0.59
N ASN A 475 15.50 11.66 1.12
CA ASN A 475 14.57 10.63 1.57
C ASN A 475 14.15 10.79 3.03
N GLY A 476 14.74 11.78 3.74
CA GLY A 476 14.56 11.96 5.17
C GLY A 476 15.38 11.00 6.02
N ILE A 477 16.40 10.34 5.46
CA ILE A 477 17.27 9.39 6.17
C ILE A 477 18.42 10.15 6.80
N LEU A 478 18.64 9.91 8.11
CA LEU A 478 19.62 10.59 8.93
C LEU A 478 20.96 9.83 8.98
N ASN A 479 22.04 10.56 8.73
CA ASN A 479 23.41 10.14 9.04
C ASN A 479 23.99 11.07 10.12
N VAL A 480 24.67 10.48 11.10
CA VAL A 480 25.34 11.23 12.16
C VAL A 480 26.81 10.85 12.23
N SER A 481 27.69 11.83 12.25
CA SER A 481 29.12 11.63 12.47
C SER A 481 29.61 12.47 13.65
N ALA A 482 30.62 11.96 14.34
CA ALA A 482 31.30 12.69 15.39
C ALA A 482 32.81 12.65 15.12
N LYS A 483 33.47 13.82 15.21
CA LYS A 483 34.88 14.00 14.91
C LYS A 483 35.57 14.78 16.02
N ASP A 484 36.64 14.22 16.58
CA ASP A 484 37.56 14.97 17.44
C ASP A 484 38.46 15.87 16.57
N LYS A 485 38.32 17.18 16.71
CA LYS A 485 39.09 18.18 15.95
C LYS A 485 40.61 18.15 16.24
N ALA A 486 41.00 17.69 17.42
CA ALA A 486 42.42 17.65 17.82
C ALA A 486 43.13 16.43 17.22
N THR A 487 42.53 15.26 17.28
CA THR A 487 43.15 14.00 16.80
C THR A 487 42.78 13.68 15.35
N GLY A 488 41.70 14.28 14.82
CA GLY A 488 41.14 13.96 13.52
C GLY A 488 40.40 12.64 13.47
N LYS A 489 40.24 11.94 14.59
CA LYS A 489 39.49 10.69 14.68
C LYS A 489 38.01 10.99 14.44
N GLU A 490 37.38 10.14 13.67
CA GLU A 490 35.97 10.26 13.29
C GLU A 490 35.28 8.93 13.39
N GLN A 491 34.04 8.94 13.86
CA GLN A 491 33.10 7.83 13.84
C GLN A 491 31.78 8.32 13.29
N SER A 492 31.09 7.46 12.58
CA SER A 492 29.78 7.77 12.04
C SER A 492 28.84 6.60 12.28
N ILE A 493 27.58 6.93 12.46
CA ILE A 493 26.48 5.98 12.41
C ILE A 493 25.52 6.44 11.33
N ARG A 494 25.22 5.55 10.40
CA ARG A 494 23.99 5.64 9.66
C ARG A 494 22.89 5.16 10.60
N ILE A 495 21.85 5.94 10.77
CA ILE A 495 20.72 5.47 11.57
C ILE A 495 20.05 4.38 10.76
N GLU A 496 20.43 3.15 11.06
CA GLU A 496 19.72 1.99 10.58
C GLU A 496 18.55 1.78 11.52
N ALA A 497 17.39 1.49 10.93
CA ALA A 497 16.20 1.19 11.72
C ALA A 497 16.57 0.15 12.79
N SER A 498 16.02 0.29 13.99
CA SER A 498 16.08 -0.73 15.02
C SER A 498 15.49 -2.09 14.59
N SER A 499 15.14 -2.22 13.31
CA SER A 499 14.74 -3.44 12.61
C SER A 499 15.77 -4.56 12.75
N GLY A 500 17.05 -4.21 13.01
CA GLY A 500 18.12 -5.16 13.24
C GLY A 500 18.40 -6.11 12.08
N LEU A 501 18.02 -5.72 10.86
CA LEU A 501 18.36 -6.49 9.66
C LEU A 501 19.79 -6.15 9.23
N SER A 502 20.66 -7.17 9.20
CA SER A 502 21.97 -7.05 8.59
C SER A 502 21.89 -7.09 7.06
N ASP A 503 22.89 -6.57 6.37
CA ASP A 503 22.99 -6.67 4.90
C ASP A 503 22.92 -8.13 4.41
N GLU A 504 23.41 -9.07 5.22
CA GLU A 504 23.34 -10.51 4.93
C GLU A 504 21.89 -11.04 5.04
N GLU A 505 21.13 -10.57 6.02
CA GLU A 505 19.71 -10.92 6.17
C GLU A 505 18.87 -10.30 5.05
N ILE A 506 19.10 -9.05 4.70
CA ILE A 506 18.44 -8.39 3.56
C ILE A 506 18.76 -9.16 2.27
N LYS A 507 20.01 -9.58 2.07
CA LYS A 507 20.40 -10.37 0.90
C LYS A 507 19.70 -11.74 0.87
N ARG A 508 19.66 -12.45 2.01
CA ARG A 508 18.92 -13.72 2.12
C ARG A 508 17.44 -13.53 1.79
N MET A 509 16.81 -12.49 2.34
CA MET A 509 15.41 -12.17 2.07
C MET A 509 15.15 -11.84 0.60
N LYS A 510 16.09 -11.15 -0.08
CA LYS A 510 16.04 -10.91 -1.53
C LYS A 510 16.11 -12.21 -2.32
N ASP A 511 17.02 -13.10 -1.97
CA ASP A 511 17.20 -14.39 -2.65
C ASP A 511 15.96 -15.29 -2.46
N GLU A 512 15.38 -15.33 -1.27
CA GLU A 512 14.14 -16.04 -0.97
C GLU A 512 12.93 -15.43 -1.69
N ALA A 513 12.86 -14.11 -1.78
CA ALA A 513 11.82 -13.41 -2.51
C ALA A 513 11.89 -13.71 -4.02
N ALA A 514 13.10 -13.75 -4.60
CA ALA A 514 13.33 -14.11 -6.00
C ALA A 514 12.97 -15.59 -6.28
N ALA A 515 13.29 -16.50 -5.36
CA ALA A 515 12.94 -17.91 -5.48
C ALA A 515 11.40 -18.13 -5.48
N ASN A 516 10.67 -17.39 -4.64
CA ASN A 516 9.21 -17.45 -4.61
C ASN A 516 8.55 -16.84 -5.86
N ALA A 517 9.14 -15.79 -6.45
CA ALA A 517 8.64 -15.21 -7.69
C ALA A 517 8.57 -16.22 -8.85
N ALA A 518 9.51 -17.18 -8.90
CA ALA A 518 9.47 -18.26 -9.88
C ALA A 518 8.34 -19.28 -9.63
N ALA A 519 8.00 -19.54 -8.37
CA ALA A 519 6.87 -20.37 -7.99
C ALA A 519 5.53 -19.67 -8.30
N ASP A 520 5.43 -18.38 -8.00
CA ASP A 520 4.25 -17.56 -8.29
C ASP A 520 4.00 -17.43 -9.81
N ALA A 521 5.06 -17.35 -10.63
CA ALA A 521 4.96 -17.34 -12.08
C ALA A 521 4.39 -18.66 -12.64
N LYS A 522 4.82 -19.80 -12.08
CA LYS A 522 4.29 -21.12 -12.46
C LYS A 522 2.82 -21.28 -12.07
N GLU A 523 2.45 -20.77 -10.89
CA GLU A 523 1.06 -20.84 -10.43
C GLU A 523 0.15 -19.94 -11.28
N LYS A 524 0.63 -18.75 -11.68
CA LYS A 524 -0.10 -17.92 -12.63
C LYS A 524 -0.31 -18.64 -13.97
N GLU A 525 0.75 -19.25 -14.52
CA GLU A 525 0.65 -20.03 -15.77
C GLU A 525 -0.39 -21.16 -15.63
N ARG A 526 -0.43 -21.82 -14.46
CA ARG A 526 -1.44 -22.83 -14.14
C ARG A 526 -2.85 -22.25 -14.20
N ILE A 527 -3.08 -21.14 -13.50
CA ILE A 527 -4.38 -20.47 -13.43
C ILE A 527 -4.82 -19.99 -14.83
N ASP A 528 -3.93 -19.39 -15.58
CA ASP A 528 -4.21 -18.88 -16.93
C ASP A 528 -4.62 -20.02 -17.87
N LYS A 529 -3.96 -21.19 -17.80
CA LYS A 529 -4.33 -22.38 -18.57
C LYS A 529 -5.68 -22.95 -18.16
N VAL A 530 -5.97 -23.01 -16.86
CA VAL A 530 -7.27 -23.48 -16.35
C VAL A 530 -8.38 -22.53 -16.81
N ASN A 531 -8.19 -21.24 -16.69
CA ASN A 531 -9.17 -20.23 -17.14
C ASN A 531 -9.40 -20.27 -18.65
N LYS A 532 -8.34 -20.49 -19.44
CA LYS A 532 -8.43 -20.67 -20.90
C LYS A 532 -9.26 -21.92 -21.24
N ALA A 533 -9.03 -23.02 -20.53
CA ALA A 533 -9.81 -24.24 -20.71
C ALA A 533 -11.30 -24.03 -20.41
N ASP A 534 -11.61 -23.33 -19.30
CA ASP A 534 -12.99 -23.02 -18.92
C ASP A 534 -13.71 -22.17 -19.99
N ALA A 535 -13.04 -21.13 -20.50
CA ALA A 535 -13.59 -20.29 -21.57
C ALA A 535 -13.86 -21.11 -22.86
N VAL A 536 -12.96 -22.00 -23.26
CA VAL A 536 -13.10 -22.85 -24.45
C VAL A 536 -14.23 -23.87 -24.25
N ILE A 537 -14.33 -24.48 -23.06
CA ILE A 537 -15.43 -25.39 -22.73
C ILE A 537 -16.77 -24.67 -22.86
N PHE A 538 -16.92 -23.53 -22.20
CA PHE A 538 -18.16 -22.74 -22.23
C PHE A 538 -18.55 -22.31 -23.65
N GLN A 539 -17.59 -21.82 -24.43
CA GLN A 539 -17.83 -21.39 -25.80
C GLN A 539 -18.26 -22.57 -26.70
N THR A 540 -17.62 -23.73 -26.54
CA THR A 540 -17.95 -24.92 -27.33
C THR A 540 -19.31 -25.47 -26.97
N GLU A 541 -19.67 -25.56 -25.67
CA GLU A 541 -21.01 -25.97 -25.23
C GLU A 541 -22.11 -25.06 -25.80
N LYS A 542 -21.87 -23.74 -25.76
CA LYS A 542 -22.77 -22.76 -26.34
C LYS A 542 -22.93 -22.97 -27.85
N GLN A 543 -21.82 -23.14 -28.58
CA GLN A 543 -21.87 -23.41 -30.03
C GLN A 543 -22.63 -24.70 -30.37
N LEU A 544 -22.39 -25.80 -29.64
CA LEU A 544 -23.11 -27.06 -29.82
C LEU A 544 -24.62 -26.91 -29.56
N LYS A 545 -24.99 -26.09 -28.59
CA LYS A 545 -26.38 -25.77 -28.27
C LYS A 545 -27.06 -24.91 -29.33
N ASP A 546 -26.38 -23.85 -29.76
CA ASP A 546 -26.91 -22.86 -30.71
C ASP A 546 -27.09 -23.47 -32.13
N LEU A 547 -26.17 -24.34 -32.54
CA LEU A 547 -26.24 -25.03 -33.82
C LEU A 547 -27.22 -26.20 -33.85
N GLY A 548 -27.49 -26.84 -32.70
CA GLY A 548 -28.46 -27.90 -32.55
C GLY A 548 -28.37 -28.96 -33.65
N ASP A 549 -29.49 -29.22 -34.35
CA ASP A 549 -29.59 -30.22 -35.43
C ASP A 549 -28.87 -29.83 -36.74
N LYS A 550 -28.38 -28.59 -36.83
CA LYS A 550 -27.56 -28.13 -37.98
C LYS A 550 -26.13 -28.67 -37.93
N PHE A 551 -25.71 -29.23 -36.83
CA PHE A 551 -24.38 -29.81 -36.65
C PHE A 551 -24.36 -31.25 -37.17
N PRO A 552 -23.48 -31.62 -38.09
CA PRO A 552 -23.40 -33.01 -38.60
C PRO A 552 -23.19 -34.04 -37.48
N ALA A 553 -24.02 -35.06 -37.42
CA ALA A 553 -24.07 -36.00 -36.28
C ALA A 553 -22.75 -36.75 -36.04
N ASP A 554 -22.03 -37.12 -37.12
CA ASP A 554 -20.71 -37.76 -37.06
C ASP A 554 -19.63 -36.84 -36.51
N LYS A 555 -19.66 -35.56 -36.84
CA LYS A 555 -18.72 -34.52 -36.34
C LYS A 555 -19.05 -34.09 -34.94
N ARG A 556 -20.34 -34.04 -34.58
CA ARG A 556 -20.78 -33.74 -33.22
C ARG A 556 -20.19 -34.69 -32.21
N ALA A 557 -20.19 -36.01 -32.49
CA ALA A 557 -19.61 -37.02 -31.62
C ALA A 557 -18.08 -36.80 -31.41
N ALA A 558 -17.36 -36.37 -32.46
CA ALA A 558 -15.93 -36.08 -32.37
C ALA A 558 -15.64 -34.86 -31.51
N VAL A 559 -16.42 -33.78 -31.68
CA VAL A 559 -16.32 -32.55 -30.87
C VAL A 559 -16.69 -32.82 -29.41
N GLU A 560 -17.79 -33.54 -29.15
CA GLU A 560 -18.20 -33.88 -27.79
C GLU A 560 -17.16 -34.78 -27.08
N THR A 561 -16.50 -35.69 -27.80
CA THR A 561 -15.40 -36.50 -27.25
C THR A 561 -14.22 -35.63 -26.86
N ALA A 562 -13.77 -34.76 -27.74
CA ALA A 562 -12.65 -33.82 -27.45
C ALA A 562 -13.01 -32.83 -26.33
N LEU A 563 -14.26 -32.36 -26.30
CA LEU A 563 -14.78 -31.49 -25.23
C LEU A 563 -14.77 -32.20 -23.86
N ASN A 564 -15.17 -33.45 -23.82
CA ASN A 564 -15.15 -34.26 -22.58
C ASN A 564 -13.71 -34.50 -22.10
N GLU A 565 -12.75 -34.74 -23.00
CA GLU A 565 -11.34 -34.88 -22.64
C GLU A 565 -10.81 -33.56 -22.04
N LEU A 566 -11.18 -32.39 -22.60
CA LEU A 566 -10.82 -31.11 -22.05
C LEU A 566 -11.47 -30.85 -20.67
N LYS A 567 -12.74 -31.23 -20.49
CA LYS A 567 -13.41 -31.14 -19.19
C LYS A 567 -12.77 -32.02 -18.12
N GLU A 568 -12.34 -33.22 -18.47
CA GLU A 568 -11.63 -34.08 -17.52
C GLU A 568 -10.26 -33.52 -17.16
N ALA A 569 -9.48 -32.99 -18.14
CA ALA A 569 -8.21 -32.31 -17.88
C ALA A 569 -8.40 -31.08 -17.00
N HIS A 570 -9.43 -30.27 -17.28
CA HIS A 570 -9.79 -29.09 -16.51
C HIS A 570 -10.19 -29.46 -15.07
N LYS A 571 -11.08 -30.45 -14.89
CA LYS A 571 -11.52 -30.91 -13.57
C LYS A 571 -10.39 -31.48 -12.73
N ALA A 572 -9.48 -32.23 -13.39
CA ALA A 572 -8.28 -32.78 -12.75
C ALA A 572 -7.19 -31.74 -12.54
N GLN A 573 -7.36 -30.48 -13.04
CA GLN A 573 -6.34 -29.42 -13.06
C GLN A 573 -4.99 -29.91 -13.61
N ASN A 574 -5.03 -30.79 -14.60
CA ASN A 574 -3.84 -31.34 -15.24
C ASN A 574 -3.35 -30.41 -16.34
N ILE A 575 -2.40 -29.53 -15.97
CA ILE A 575 -1.87 -28.45 -16.81
C ILE A 575 -1.22 -28.96 -18.10
N ASP A 576 -0.52 -30.08 -18.02
CA ASP A 576 0.16 -30.68 -19.18
C ASP A 576 -0.82 -31.29 -20.19
N ALA A 577 -2.02 -31.65 -19.75
CA ALA A 577 -3.07 -32.20 -20.59
C ALA A 577 -4.01 -31.13 -21.19
N ILE A 578 -4.07 -29.92 -20.62
CA ILE A 578 -5.02 -28.87 -21.02
C ILE A 578 -4.72 -28.38 -22.45
N ASP A 579 -3.49 -27.93 -22.72
CA ASP A 579 -3.15 -27.38 -24.04
C ASP A 579 -3.34 -28.42 -25.17
N PRO A 580 -2.87 -29.68 -25.06
CA PRO A 580 -3.15 -30.70 -26.06
C PRO A 580 -4.66 -31.00 -26.26
N ALA A 581 -5.46 -30.95 -25.17
CA ALA A 581 -6.90 -31.14 -25.25
C ALA A 581 -7.61 -29.96 -25.94
N ILE A 582 -7.18 -28.74 -25.70
CA ILE A 582 -7.67 -27.55 -26.42
C ILE A 582 -7.35 -27.66 -27.91
N ASP A 583 -6.13 -28.02 -28.28
CA ASP A 583 -5.71 -28.16 -29.69
C ASP A 583 -6.53 -29.24 -30.40
N LYS A 584 -6.78 -30.38 -29.72
CA LYS A 584 -7.62 -31.46 -30.24
C LYS A 584 -9.06 -31.03 -30.46
N LEU A 585 -9.63 -30.27 -29.51
CA LEU A 585 -10.98 -29.72 -29.62
C LEU A 585 -11.07 -28.70 -30.76
N ASN A 586 -10.11 -27.80 -30.88
CA ASN A 586 -10.04 -26.82 -31.96
C ASN A 586 -9.95 -27.50 -33.35
N ALA A 587 -9.15 -28.54 -33.48
CA ALA A 587 -9.03 -29.32 -34.72
C ALA A 587 -10.37 -30.00 -35.09
N ALA A 588 -11.08 -30.56 -34.09
CA ALA A 588 -12.40 -31.15 -34.30
C ALA A 588 -13.44 -30.11 -34.73
N LEU A 589 -13.46 -28.93 -34.09
CA LEU A 589 -14.34 -27.83 -34.44
C LEU A 589 -14.03 -27.27 -35.86
N GLN A 590 -12.77 -27.14 -36.21
CA GLN A 590 -12.35 -26.68 -37.54
C GLN A 590 -12.78 -27.65 -38.64
N THR A 591 -12.66 -28.95 -38.40
CA THR A 591 -13.12 -30.00 -39.32
C THR A 591 -14.65 -29.94 -39.50
N ALA A 592 -15.39 -29.77 -38.40
CA ALA A 592 -16.85 -29.66 -38.43
C ALA A 592 -17.31 -28.38 -39.15
N ALA A 593 -16.64 -27.25 -38.92
CA ALA A 593 -16.93 -25.96 -39.59
C ALA A 593 -16.72 -26.06 -41.11
N GLN A 594 -15.65 -26.72 -41.55
CA GLN A 594 -15.34 -26.91 -42.97
C GLN A 594 -16.37 -27.76 -43.68
N ASP A 595 -16.87 -28.81 -43.02
CA ASP A 595 -17.91 -29.67 -43.58
C ASP A 595 -19.29 -28.98 -43.60
N ILE A 596 -19.63 -28.14 -42.63
CA ILE A 596 -20.83 -27.33 -42.63
C ILE A 596 -20.77 -26.33 -43.79
N TYR A 597 -19.62 -25.70 -44.03
CA TYR A 597 -19.43 -24.76 -45.13
C TYR A 597 -19.55 -25.46 -46.51
N ASN A 598 -18.92 -26.62 -46.65
CA ASN A 598 -19.00 -27.41 -47.87
C ASN A 598 -20.43 -27.92 -48.14
N ALA A 599 -21.17 -28.34 -47.12
CA ALA A 599 -22.57 -28.74 -47.23
C ALA A 599 -23.51 -27.59 -47.62
N GLN A 600 -23.23 -26.36 -47.11
CA GLN A 600 -23.97 -25.14 -47.51
C GLN A 600 -23.70 -24.74 -48.97
N GLN A 601 -22.44 -24.93 -49.43
CA GLN A 601 -22.12 -24.68 -50.86
C GLN A 601 -22.76 -25.69 -51.80
N GLN A 602 -22.94 -26.94 -51.36
CA GLN A 602 -23.58 -28.00 -52.16
C GLN A 602 -25.14 -27.92 -52.15
N ALA A 603 -25.72 -27.32 -51.12
CA ALA A 603 -27.17 -27.27 -50.94
C ALA A 603 -27.88 -26.04 -51.50
N GLY A 604 -27.20 -25.04 -52.08
CA GLY A 604 -27.96 -23.90 -52.59
C GLY A 604 -27.15 -22.74 -53.13
N GLY A 605 -27.32 -22.48 -54.41
CA GLY A 605 -27.16 -21.16 -54.93
C GLY A 605 -28.12 -20.19 -54.28
N ALA A 606 -27.59 -19.04 -53.84
CA ALA A 606 -28.29 -17.83 -53.37
C ALA A 606 -28.93 -17.88 -51.98
N GLN A 607 -28.16 -17.49 -50.97
CA GLN A 607 -28.55 -16.38 -50.09
C GLN A 607 -27.38 -15.98 -49.16
N GLN A 608 -26.99 -14.71 -49.23
CA GLN A 608 -26.02 -14.05 -48.35
C GLN A 608 -26.57 -14.01 -46.91
N GLY A 609 -25.70 -14.32 -45.93
CA GLY A 609 -25.96 -13.90 -44.56
C GLY A 609 -25.31 -14.80 -43.48
N ALA A 610 -24.35 -14.25 -42.78
CA ALA A 610 -23.71 -14.70 -41.56
C ALA A 610 -22.54 -15.71 -41.72
N GLY A 611 -21.36 -15.16 -41.94
CA GLY A 611 -20.09 -15.89 -41.93
C GLY A 611 -19.74 -16.37 -40.51
N PHE A 612 -19.52 -17.67 -40.42
CA PHE A 612 -18.84 -18.30 -39.28
C PHE A 612 -17.35 -18.00 -39.38
N ASP A 613 -16.82 -17.23 -38.45
CA ASP A 613 -15.39 -16.97 -38.31
C ASP A 613 -14.80 -17.89 -37.22
N PRO A 614 -14.08 -18.94 -37.60
CA PRO A 614 -13.48 -19.85 -36.62
C PRO A 614 -12.26 -19.25 -35.91
N ASN A 615 -11.84 -18.00 -36.24
CA ASN A 615 -10.61 -17.41 -35.74
C ASN A 615 -10.83 -16.22 -34.79
N ALA A 616 -12.05 -15.98 -34.30
CA ALA A 616 -12.37 -14.88 -33.39
C ALA A 616 -11.79 -15.05 -31.96
N GLY A 617 -11.01 -16.11 -31.71
CA GLY A 617 -10.43 -16.41 -30.40
C GLY A 617 -8.91 -16.36 -30.28
N ALA A 618 -8.17 -16.03 -31.35
CA ALA A 618 -6.72 -16.18 -31.33
C ALA A 618 -5.94 -15.01 -31.98
N GLN A 619 -6.34 -13.76 -31.75
CA GLN A 619 -5.47 -12.62 -32.05
C GLN A 619 -5.78 -11.41 -31.18
N GLN A 620 -5.08 -11.34 -30.08
CA GLN A 620 -4.70 -10.05 -29.51
C GLN A 620 -3.21 -10.11 -29.20
N GLY A 621 -2.43 -9.55 -30.14
CA GLY A 621 -0.98 -9.41 -30.01
C GLY A 621 -0.37 -8.91 -31.32
N GLY A 622 -0.32 -7.58 -31.50
CA GLY A 622 0.69 -6.92 -32.34
C GLY A 622 0.33 -6.61 -33.79
N ASN A 623 0.04 -5.44 -34.18
CA ASN A 623 0.91 -4.45 -34.80
C ASN A 623 0.13 -3.33 -35.48
N ALA A 624 0.64 -2.13 -35.36
CA ALA A 624 0.12 -0.88 -35.91
C ALA A 624 0.22 -0.79 -37.45
N GLY A 625 -0.75 -0.11 -38.07
CA GLY A 625 -0.67 0.31 -39.48
C GLY A 625 -1.95 0.97 -39.97
N ASN A 626 -2.06 2.25 -39.77
CA ASN A 626 -2.66 3.35 -40.55
C ASN A 626 -3.62 3.01 -41.72
N ASN A 627 -4.89 3.43 -41.65
CA ASN A 627 -5.55 4.39 -42.53
C ASN A 627 -7.06 4.51 -42.26
N GLY A 628 -7.45 5.71 -42.07
CA GLY A 628 -8.56 6.56 -42.53
C GLY A 628 -9.99 6.01 -42.63
N ASP A 629 -10.83 6.81 -41.96
CA ASP A 629 -12.20 7.22 -42.32
C ASP A 629 -13.43 6.42 -41.88
N THR A 630 -14.24 7.25 -41.27
CA THR A 630 -15.68 7.31 -41.05
C THR A 630 -16.27 6.73 -39.79
N VAL A 631 -16.45 7.66 -38.84
CA VAL A 631 -17.34 7.59 -37.68
C VAL A 631 -18.80 7.59 -38.19
N GLN A 632 -19.60 6.66 -37.70
CA GLN A 632 -21.05 6.83 -37.65
C GLN A 632 -21.53 6.74 -36.20
N ASP A 633 -22.15 7.82 -35.77
CA ASP A 633 -22.83 7.99 -34.48
C ASP A 633 -23.93 6.95 -34.29
N ALA A 634 -24.01 6.36 -33.11
CA ALA A 634 -25.18 5.65 -32.64
C ALA A 634 -25.75 6.38 -31.42
N ASP A 635 -26.94 6.95 -31.60
CA ASP A 635 -27.77 7.58 -30.58
C ASP A 635 -28.17 6.60 -29.48
N PHE A 636 -27.99 6.99 -28.22
CA PHE A 636 -28.60 6.35 -27.06
C PHE A 636 -29.78 7.20 -26.58
N GLU A 637 -31.00 6.66 -26.65
CA GLU A 637 -32.17 7.19 -25.99
C GLU A 637 -32.12 6.95 -24.48
N GLU A 638 -32.32 8.03 -23.73
CA GLU A 638 -32.60 7.98 -22.28
C GLU A 638 -34.02 7.42 -22.05
N VAL A 639 -34.11 6.40 -21.21
CA VAL A 639 -35.38 5.99 -20.63
C VAL A 639 -35.47 6.58 -19.22
N LYS A 640 -36.56 7.33 -18.98
CA LYS A 640 -36.90 8.02 -17.74
C LYS A 640 -37.08 7.10 -16.54
#